data_f9d034e56d987f8de6fda5a1145212f7
#
_entry.id   f9d034e56d987f8de6fda5a1145212f7
#
_cell.length_a   1.000
_cell.length_b   1.000
_cell.length_c   1.000
_cell.angle_alpha   90.00
_cell.angle_beta   90.00
_cell.angle_gamma   90.00
#
_symmetry.space_group_name_H-M   'P 1'
#
loop_
_entity.id
_entity.type
_entity.pdbx_description
1 polymer ?
#
loop_
_entity_poly.entity_id
_entity_poly.type
_entity_poly.pdbx_seq_one_letter_code
_entity_poly.pdbx_strand_id
1 'polypeptide(L)'
;MANAIRALSMDAVEKAKSGHPGMPMGMADVATVLFAKFLKFDPSDPAWPDRDRFVLSAGHGSMLLYSLLHLTGYPEMTLDELKRFRQLGSRTAGHPEYGHAPGIETTTGPLGQGLANAVGMALAERIMNARFGDGLVDHHTYVIAGDGCLMEGISHEAISLAGHLRLRKLVVLWDDNSISIDGPTGLTVSDDQLARFEASGWDVSAADGHYTDAMAAALEVARASDRPSLIACRTTIAFGAPTKAGTAAAHGSALGAAEIEGARKRLGWPYPPFEIPEAIRMRWHAVGARGAAASRAWRERLAKAPAELRHEFERRQGGELPSGWRATLAAVREKFAAEAPRIATRQASGAVLDALAPATPELIGGSADLTPSNNTKAKSQALVTSKHYGGSYIHYGVREHGMAATMNGLALHGGVVPYGGTFLIFTDYCRPAIRLSALMGVRVIYVMTHDSIGLGEDGPTHQPVEQLAALRAVPGLRVFRPADPVETAECWELALAAPKTPAIIALTRQAVPTLRRDTGENRSARGGYVLAEADGSRRVTLIATGSEVALALTARDLLKGKGVAAAVVSLPCWELFDAEDPAYRASVLDTAPRVAVEEASPFGWTAVPMSVSALVRRVWMPDDMELSCSAIAWPALTTLPCATVSSGVAARVCSALENFDRVSFNELALPTLPNRPWMRWK
;
A
#
# COMPACT_ATOMS: atom_id res chain seq x y z
N MET A 1 -27.49 24.73 -4.16
CA MET A 1 -26.89 23.38 -4.15
C MET A 1 -25.68 23.30 -3.21
N ALA A 2 -24.68 24.15 -3.34
CA ALA A 2 -23.49 24.15 -2.45
C ALA A 2 -23.84 24.29 -0.95
N ASN A 3 -24.81 25.12 -0.60
CA ASN A 3 -25.23 25.29 0.80
C ASN A 3 -25.83 24.02 1.42
N ALA A 4 -26.32 23.05 0.64
CA ALA A 4 -26.72 21.75 1.17
C ALA A 4 -25.51 20.95 1.67
N ILE A 5 -24.37 21.00 0.95
CA ILE A 5 -23.09 20.38 1.36
C ILE A 5 -22.62 21.05 2.66
N ARG A 6 -22.62 22.39 2.72
CA ARG A 6 -22.22 23.15 3.91
C ARG A 6 -23.07 22.79 5.13
N ALA A 7 -24.40 22.75 4.94
CA ALA A 7 -25.34 22.41 6.00
C ALA A 7 -25.11 21.01 6.55
N LEU A 8 -25.06 19.98 5.68
CA LEU A 8 -24.83 18.60 6.09
C LEU A 8 -23.47 18.44 6.79
N SER A 9 -22.44 19.12 6.29
CA SER A 9 -21.10 19.01 6.86
C SER A 9 -21.00 19.63 8.26
N MET A 10 -21.51 20.86 8.45
CA MET A 10 -21.48 21.48 9.76
C MET A 10 -22.38 20.76 10.76
N ASP A 11 -23.57 20.26 10.34
CA ASP A 11 -24.47 19.52 11.19
C ASP A 11 -23.91 18.18 11.67
N ALA A 12 -23.29 17.42 10.76
CA ALA A 12 -22.70 16.12 11.10
C ALA A 12 -21.50 16.26 12.06
N VAL A 13 -20.62 17.23 11.79
CA VAL A 13 -19.48 17.51 12.67
C VAL A 13 -19.94 18.03 14.03
N GLU A 14 -20.94 18.91 14.09
CA GLU A 14 -21.51 19.42 15.35
C GLU A 14 -22.14 18.28 16.14
N LYS A 15 -22.93 17.43 15.50
CA LYS A 15 -23.55 16.27 16.16
C LYS A 15 -22.53 15.30 16.73
N ALA A 16 -21.47 15.03 15.98
CA ALA A 16 -20.38 14.15 16.41
C ALA A 16 -19.45 14.80 17.45
N LYS A 17 -19.51 16.13 17.63
CA LYS A 17 -18.55 16.93 18.42
C LYS A 17 -17.09 16.68 18.03
N SER A 18 -16.87 16.22 16.82
CA SER A 18 -15.56 15.85 16.29
C SER A 18 -15.57 15.88 14.76
N GLY A 19 -14.53 16.40 14.15
CA GLY A 19 -14.37 16.45 12.70
C GLY A 19 -13.90 17.80 12.18
N HIS A 20 -13.89 17.93 10.85
CA HIS A 20 -13.29 19.05 10.15
C HIS A 20 -14.34 19.71 9.25
N PRO A 21 -15.09 20.73 9.73
CA PRO A 21 -16.14 21.36 8.94
C PRO A 21 -15.61 22.40 7.94
N GLY A 22 -14.40 22.92 8.18
CA GLY A 22 -13.89 24.12 7.49
C GLY A 22 -13.69 23.92 5.99
N MET A 23 -12.93 22.88 5.59
CA MET A 23 -12.67 22.58 4.19
C MET A 23 -13.97 22.19 3.44
N PRO A 24 -14.84 21.31 3.92
CA PRO A 24 -16.12 21.02 3.27
C PRO A 24 -16.96 22.26 2.99
N MET A 25 -16.97 23.23 3.91
CA MET A 25 -17.72 24.47 3.72
C MET A 25 -17.04 25.41 2.71
N GLY A 26 -15.72 25.46 2.68
CA GLY A 26 -14.95 26.25 1.71
C GLY A 26 -15.11 25.71 0.29
N MET A 27 -14.86 24.42 0.10
CA MET A 27 -14.84 23.74 -1.20
C MET A 27 -16.23 23.38 -1.76
N ALA A 28 -17.32 23.72 -1.06
CA ALA A 28 -18.67 23.32 -1.47
C ALA A 28 -19.07 23.82 -2.86
N ASP A 29 -18.68 25.03 -3.28
CA ASP A 29 -18.99 25.54 -4.60
C ASP A 29 -18.18 24.83 -5.69
N VAL A 30 -16.88 24.67 -5.46
CA VAL A 30 -15.95 23.93 -6.36
C VAL A 30 -16.48 22.51 -6.60
N ALA A 31 -16.77 21.78 -5.53
CA ALA A 31 -17.29 20.42 -5.62
C ALA A 31 -18.69 20.36 -6.28
N THR A 32 -19.54 21.36 -6.05
CA THR A 32 -20.84 21.47 -6.74
C THR A 32 -20.65 21.62 -8.25
N VAL A 33 -19.73 22.47 -8.70
CA VAL A 33 -19.45 22.67 -10.14
C VAL A 33 -18.90 21.36 -10.74
N LEU A 34 -17.92 20.74 -10.09
CA LEU A 34 -17.34 19.49 -10.55
C LEU A 34 -18.42 18.41 -10.73
N PHE A 35 -19.18 18.11 -9.71
CA PHE A 35 -20.19 17.04 -9.74
C PHE A 35 -21.34 17.35 -10.67
N ALA A 36 -21.85 18.59 -10.66
CA ALA A 36 -23.01 18.97 -11.44
C ALA A 36 -22.73 19.11 -12.95
N LYS A 37 -21.53 19.50 -13.35
CA LYS A 37 -21.23 19.80 -14.77
C LYS A 37 -20.25 18.82 -15.42
N PHE A 38 -19.26 18.29 -14.71
CA PHE A 38 -18.10 17.63 -15.31
C PHE A 38 -17.97 16.13 -14.97
N LEU A 39 -18.12 15.75 -13.70
CA LEU A 39 -17.85 14.39 -13.24
C LEU A 39 -18.80 13.39 -13.92
N LYS A 40 -18.21 12.37 -14.54
CA LYS A 40 -18.89 11.25 -15.19
C LYS A 40 -19.03 10.09 -14.19
N PHE A 41 -20.20 9.89 -13.61
CA PHE A 41 -20.47 8.86 -12.61
C PHE A 41 -21.94 8.45 -12.62
N ASP A 42 -22.23 7.26 -12.07
CA ASP A 42 -23.59 6.73 -11.95
C ASP A 42 -23.76 6.10 -10.57
N PRO A 43 -24.52 6.73 -9.64
CA PRO A 43 -24.77 6.15 -8.32
C PRO A 43 -25.48 4.81 -8.33
N SER A 44 -26.24 4.50 -9.40
CA SER A 44 -26.90 3.20 -9.59
C SER A 44 -25.95 2.11 -10.12
N ASP A 45 -24.79 2.49 -10.66
CA ASP A 45 -23.74 1.62 -11.16
C ASP A 45 -22.35 2.12 -10.67
N PRO A 46 -22.11 2.13 -9.35
CA PRO A 46 -20.89 2.71 -8.78
C PRO A 46 -19.63 1.96 -9.17
N ALA A 47 -19.75 0.75 -9.67
CA ALA A 47 -18.65 -0.07 -10.18
C ALA A 47 -18.40 0.11 -11.69
N TRP A 48 -19.13 1.00 -12.38
CA TRP A 48 -18.91 1.27 -13.79
C TRP A 48 -17.43 1.54 -14.10
N PRO A 49 -16.75 0.71 -14.91
CA PRO A 49 -15.30 0.81 -15.11
C PRO A 49 -14.83 2.13 -15.71
N ASP A 50 -15.63 2.72 -16.61
CA ASP A 50 -15.27 3.98 -17.30
C ASP A 50 -15.87 5.23 -16.63
N ARG A 51 -16.24 5.16 -15.34
CA ARG A 51 -16.58 6.35 -14.56
C ARG A 51 -15.35 7.18 -14.28
N ASP A 52 -15.49 8.50 -14.14
CA ASP A 52 -14.42 9.33 -13.59
C ASP A 52 -14.13 8.92 -12.14
N ARG A 53 -12.89 9.11 -11.71
CA ARG A 53 -12.46 8.87 -10.33
C ARG A 53 -12.41 10.20 -9.59
N PHE A 54 -13.03 10.23 -8.41
CA PHE A 54 -12.94 11.38 -7.51
C PHE A 54 -12.20 11.01 -6.24
N VAL A 55 -11.06 11.65 -5.99
CA VAL A 55 -10.20 11.41 -4.83
C VAL A 55 -10.19 12.65 -3.94
N LEU A 56 -10.65 12.49 -2.70
CA LEU A 56 -10.51 13.50 -1.67
C LEU A 56 -9.19 13.26 -0.93
N SER A 57 -8.09 13.84 -1.45
CA SER A 57 -6.76 13.73 -0.83
C SER A 57 -6.69 14.44 0.53
N ALA A 58 -7.39 15.56 0.68
CA ALA A 58 -7.63 16.21 1.96
C ALA A 58 -8.68 15.43 2.78
N GLY A 59 -8.36 14.18 3.14
CA GLY A 59 -9.30 13.22 3.71
C GLY A 59 -9.94 13.63 5.03
N HIS A 60 -9.34 14.56 5.76
CA HIS A 60 -9.94 15.15 6.96
C HIS A 60 -11.27 15.86 6.66
N GLY A 61 -11.44 16.42 5.44
CA GLY A 61 -12.70 17.00 4.97
C GLY A 61 -13.73 15.97 4.49
N SER A 62 -13.74 14.77 5.03
CA SER A 62 -14.54 13.61 4.60
C SER A 62 -16.04 13.92 4.43
N MET A 63 -16.60 14.84 5.23
CA MET A 63 -18.00 15.24 5.10
C MET A 63 -18.32 15.89 3.75
N LEU A 64 -17.34 16.47 3.04
CA LEU A 64 -17.56 16.92 1.66
C LEU A 64 -17.95 15.73 0.77
N LEU A 65 -17.17 14.66 0.79
CA LEU A 65 -17.42 13.47 0.00
C LEU A 65 -18.74 12.79 0.43
N TYR A 66 -18.95 12.59 1.73
CA TYR A 66 -20.15 11.91 2.22
C TYR A 66 -21.43 12.69 1.90
N SER A 67 -21.40 14.02 2.01
CA SER A 67 -22.52 14.87 1.60
C SER A 67 -22.81 14.75 0.10
N LEU A 68 -21.77 14.74 -0.73
CA LEU A 68 -21.92 14.57 -2.18
C LEU A 68 -22.49 13.20 -2.55
N LEU A 69 -21.99 12.12 -1.95
CA LEU A 69 -22.52 10.77 -2.18
C LEU A 69 -23.99 10.66 -1.78
N HIS A 70 -24.37 11.23 -0.60
CA HIS A 70 -25.76 11.28 -0.17
C HIS A 70 -26.64 12.08 -1.14
N LEU A 71 -26.24 13.30 -1.45
CA LEU A 71 -27.02 14.22 -2.28
C LEU A 71 -27.20 13.72 -3.70
N THR A 72 -26.20 13.05 -4.27
CA THR A 72 -26.26 12.50 -5.64
C THR A 72 -26.97 11.15 -5.73
N GLY A 73 -27.34 10.56 -4.58
CA GLY A 73 -28.21 9.38 -4.54
C GLY A 73 -27.50 8.03 -4.52
N TYR A 74 -26.28 7.95 -3.96
CA TYR A 74 -25.66 6.63 -3.67
C TYR A 74 -26.51 5.92 -2.59
N PRO A 75 -27.04 4.71 -2.86
CA PRO A 75 -28.06 4.10 -1.99
C PRO A 75 -27.59 3.83 -0.56
N GLU A 76 -26.31 3.53 -0.41
CA GLU A 76 -25.73 3.16 0.89
C GLU A 76 -25.32 4.37 1.75
N MET A 77 -25.24 5.57 1.14
CA MET A 77 -24.92 6.82 1.86
C MET A 77 -26.20 7.54 2.28
N THR A 78 -26.90 6.98 3.25
CA THR A 78 -28.17 7.50 3.74
C THR A 78 -27.97 8.72 4.67
N LEU A 79 -29.04 9.47 4.90
CA LEU A 79 -29.01 10.57 5.87
C LEU A 79 -28.70 10.07 7.28
N ASP A 80 -29.14 8.87 7.62
CA ASP A 80 -28.86 8.29 8.95
C ASP A 80 -27.37 7.91 9.09
N GLU A 81 -26.70 7.51 8.01
CA GLU A 81 -25.24 7.34 8.01
C GLU A 81 -24.53 8.69 8.24
N LEU A 82 -24.97 9.77 7.61
CA LEU A 82 -24.41 11.10 7.87
C LEU A 82 -24.62 11.54 9.34
N LYS A 83 -25.80 11.25 9.93
CA LYS A 83 -26.08 11.50 11.35
C LYS A 83 -25.25 10.66 12.30
N ARG A 84 -24.67 9.54 11.82
CA ARG A 84 -23.77 8.64 12.56
C ARG A 84 -22.28 8.91 12.24
N PHE A 85 -21.96 10.07 11.71
CA PHE A 85 -20.59 10.45 11.39
C PHE A 85 -19.63 10.15 12.55
N ARG A 86 -18.50 9.47 12.26
CA ARG A 86 -17.48 9.04 13.23
C ARG A 86 -17.96 8.04 14.30
N GLN A 87 -19.11 7.41 14.11
CA GLN A 87 -19.55 6.34 15.00
C GLN A 87 -19.08 4.98 14.50
N LEU A 88 -18.69 4.08 15.42
CA LEU A 88 -18.25 2.74 15.07
C LEU A 88 -19.33 2.00 14.27
N GLY A 89 -18.93 1.39 13.17
CA GLY A 89 -19.82 0.65 12.27
C GLY A 89 -20.66 1.51 11.34
N SER A 90 -20.48 2.86 11.33
CA SER A 90 -21.07 3.71 10.29
C SER A 90 -20.23 3.68 9.01
N ARG A 91 -20.87 4.00 7.88
CA ARG A 91 -20.17 4.18 6.60
C ARG A 91 -19.43 5.52 6.50
N THR A 92 -19.67 6.41 7.43
CA THR A 92 -19.10 7.77 7.50
C THR A 92 -18.00 7.84 8.56
N ALA A 93 -16.92 7.12 8.33
CA ALA A 93 -15.71 7.16 9.14
C ALA A 93 -15.11 8.58 9.18
N GLY A 94 -14.20 8.83 10.12
CA GLY A 94 -13.56 10.16 10.27
C GLY A 94 -12.80 10.62 9.03
N HIS A 95 -12.32 9.69 8.24
CA HIS A 95 -11.65 9.88 6.94
C HIS A 95 -12.23 8.88 5.94
N PRO A 96 -12.17 9.13 4.61
CA PRO A 96 -12.64 8.18 3.62
C PRO A 96 -11.89 6.85 3.70
N GLU A 97 -12.64 5.75 3.81
CA GLU A 97 -12.10 4.40 3.87
C GLU A 97 -12.62 3.59 2.69
N TYR A 98 -11.68 3.08 1.86
CA TYR A 98 -12.01 2.24 0.70
C TYR A 98 -12.80 1.00 1.14
N GLY A 99 -13.87 0.70 0.43
CA GLY A 99 -14.74 -0.45 0.73
C GLY A 99 -15.82 -0.18 1.79
N HIS A 100 -15.82 0.98 2.50
CA HIS A 100 -16.88 1.32 3.46
C HIS A 100 -18.17 1.74 2.78
N ALA A 101 -18.08 2.45 1.67
CA ALA A 101 -19.25 2.78 0.83
C ALA A 101 -18.84 2.91 -0.64
N PRO A 102 -19.76 2.59 -1.58
CA PRO A 102 -19.56 2.88 -3.00
C PRO A 102 -19.31 4.38 -3.23
N GLY A 103 -18.42 4.69 -4.17
CA GLY A 103 -18.01 6.08 -4.47
C GLY A 103 -16.82 6.57 -3.64
N ILE A 104 -16.30 5.77 -2.68
CA ILE A 104 -15.03 6.02 -2.01
C ILE A 104 -13.93 5.28 -2.77
N GLU A 105 -13.14 6.01 -3.55
CA GLU A 105 -12.17 5.42 -4.49
C GLU A 105 -10.87 4.96 -3.82
N THR A 106 -10.51 5.53 -2.67
CA THR A 106 -9.30 5.19 -1.91
C THR A 106 -9.41 5.60 -0.45
N THR A 107 -8.64 4.97 0.43
CA THR A 107 -8.46 5.40 1.81
C THR A 107 -7.53 6.61 1.85
N THR A 108 -8.00 7.70 2.45
CA THR A 108 -7.24 8.94 2.67
C THR A 108 -7.32 9.37 4.13
N GLY A 109 -6.59 10.44 4.49
CA GLY A 109 -6.40 10.88 5.87
C GLY A 109 -4.93 11.12 6.13
N PRO A 110 -4.02 10.15 5.86
CA PRO A 110 -2.61 10.47 5.70
C PRO A 110 -2.42 11.36 4.47
N LEU A 111 -2.00 12.62 4.70
CA LEU A 111 -1.91 13.64 3.66
C LEU A 111 -0.92 13.23 2.56
N GLY A 112 -1.17 13.67 1.32
CA GLY A 112 -0.35 13.32 0.15
C GLY A 112 -0.65 11.94 -0.46
N GLN A 113 -1.11 10.95 0.31
CA GLN A 113 -1.37 9.60 -0.20
C GLN A 113 -2.46 9.60 -1.28
N GLY A 114 -3.54 10.36 -1.09
CA GLY A 114 -4.64 10.45 -2.06
C GLY A 114 -4.18 11.00 -3.41
N LEU A 115 -3.34 12.05 -3.41
CA LEU A 115 -2.77 12.60 -4.64
C LEU A 115 -1.90 11.56 -5.37
N ALA A 116 -1.02 10.86 -4.65
CA ALA A 116 -0.17 9.84 -5.23
C ALA A 116 -0.95 8.61 -5.74
N ASN A 117 -2.02 8.21 -5.03
CA ASN A 117 -2.93 7.17 -5.53
C ASN A 117 -3.67 7.64 -6.80
N ALA A 118 -4.08 8.89 -6.87
CA ALA A 118 -4.72 9.46 -8.06
C ALA A 118 -3.79 9.49 -9.28
N VAL A 119 -2.48 9.72 -9.07
CA VAL A 119 -1.46 9.55 -10.13
C VAL A 119 -1.47 8.11 -10.65
N GLY A 120 -1.55 7.12 -9.77
CA GLY A 120 -1.68 5.72 -10.14
C GLY A 120 -2.96 5.40 -10.90
N MET A 121 -4.10 5.96 -10.50
CA MET A 121 -5.38 5.80 -11.21
C MET A 121 -5.34 6.41 -12.61
N ALA A 122 -4.81 7.63 -12.74
CA ALA A 122 -4.66 8.29 -14.04
C ALA A 122 -3.67 7.54 -14.96
N LEU A 123 -2.61 6.95 -14.41
CA LEU A 123 -1.68 6.13 -15.16
C LEU A 123 -2.32 4.80 -15.60
N ALA A 124 -3.11 4.16 -14.74
CA ALA A 124 -3.86 2.96 -15.08
C ALA A 124 -4.85 3.22 -16.22
N GLU A 125 -5.55 4.37 -16.18
CA GLU A 125 -6.43 4.79 -17.27
C GLU A 125 -5.66 4.89 -18.59
N ARG A 126 -4.48 5.51 -18.63
CA ARG A 126 -3.66 5.60 -19.85
C ARG A 126 -3.19 4.23 -20.35
N ILE A 127 -2.77 3.33 -19.45
CA ILE A 127 -2.34 1.97 -19.81
C ILE A 127 -3.51 1.17 -20.37
N MET A 128 -4.65 1.22 -19.71
CA MET A 128 -5.88 0.51 -20.14
C MET A 128 -6.43 1.11 -21.44
N ASN A 129 -6.42 2.44 -21.58
CA ASN A 129 -6.80 3.11 -22.81
C ASN A 129 -5.94 2.69 -24.01
N ALA A 130 -4.62 2.61 -23.82
CA ALA A 130 -3.71 2.15 -24.88
C ALA A 130 -4.00 0.72 -25.35
N ARG A 131 -4.60 -0.13 -24.50
CA ARG A 131 -4.99 -1.51 -24.81
C ARG A 131 -6.40 -1.61 -25.39
N PHE A 132 -7.36 -0.86 -24.83
CA PHE A 132 -8.79 -1.06 -25.10
C PHE A 132 -9.43 0.09 -25.88
N GLY A 133 -8.71 1.22 -26.04
CA GLY A 133 -9.17 2.39 -26.80
C GLY A 133 -10.21 3.24 -26.06
N ASP A 134 -10.46 4.43 -26.62
CA ASP A 134 -11.37 5.45 -26.06
C ASP A 134 -12.83 4.95 -25.93
N GLY A 135 -13.21 3.96 -26.73
CA GLY A 135 -14.58 3.39 -26.65
C GLY A 135 -14.88 2.70 -25.32
N LEU A 136 -13.88 2.17 -24.65
CA LEU A 136 -14.02 1.42 -23.41
C LEU A 136 -13.34 2.09 -22.20
N VAL A 137 -12.28 2.90 -22.41
CA VAL A 137 -11.52 3.56 -21.34
C VAL A 137 -11.24 4.99 -21.75
N ASP A 138 -12.03 5.92 -21.20
CA ASP A 138 -11.90 7.36 -21.48
C ASP A 138 -12.45 8.20 -20.32
N HIS A 139 -11.78 8.15 -19.16
CA HIS A 139 -12.22 8.87 -17.96
C HIS A 139 -11.11 9.69 -17.33
N HIS A 140 -11.51 10.66 -16.52
CA HIS A 140 -10.61 11.53 -15.77
C HIS A 140 -10.46 11.07 -14.32
N THR A 141 -9.38 11.50 -13.71
CA THR A 141 -9.17 11.43 -12.26
C THR A 141 -9.12 12.85 -11.72
N TYR A 142 -10.07 13.18 -10.83
CA TYR A 142 -10.15 14.47 -10.15
C TYR A 142 -9.73 14.33 -8.68
N VAL A 143 -8.94 15.27 -8.21
CA VAL A 143 -8.42 15.27 -6.85
C VAL A 143 -8.75 16.60 -6.17
N ILE A 144 -9.25 16.57 -4.94
CA ILE A 144 -9.23 17.74 -4.06
C ILE A 144 -8.08 17.56 -3.05
N ALA A 145 -7.14 18.51 -3.07
CA ALA A 145 -5.99 18.55 -2.17
C ALA A 145 -5.96 19.88 -1.43
N GLY A 146 -5.56 19.89 -0.17
CA GLY A 146 -5.29 21.12 0.60
C GLY A 146 -3.79 21.40 0.69
N ASP A 147 -3.43 22.52 1.31
CA ASP A 147 -2.04 22.94 1.52
C ASP A 147 -1.18 21.84 2.15
N GLY A 148 -1.67 21.22 3.23
CA GLY A 148 -0.96 20.13 3.89
C GLY A 148 -0.72 18.92 3.00
N CYS A 149 -1.61 18.62 2.05
CA CYS A 149 -1.37 17.56 1.06
C CYS A 149 -0.18 17.91 0.16
N LEU A 150 -0.03 19.18 -0.23
CA LEU A 150 1.03 19.62 -1.13
C LEU A 150 2.38 19.79 -0.41
N MET A 151 2.39 19.94 0.92
CA MET A 151 3.59 19.99 1.75
C MET A 151 4.27 18.62 1.92
N GLU A 152 3.49 17.53 1.88
CA GLU A 152 4.02 16.18 2.09
C GLU A 152 5.07 15.79 1.03
N GLY A 153 6.16 15.15 1.47
CA GLY A 153 7.25 14.72 0.58
C GLY A 153 6.78 13.82 -0.57
N ILE A 154 5.84 12.91 -0.29
CA ILE A 154 5.25 12.03 -1.31
C ILE A 154 4.56 12.81 -2.45
N SER A 155 4.02 13.98 -2.16
CA SER A 155 3.37 14.83 -3.18
C SER A 155 4.39 15.40 -4.17
N HIS A 156 5.60 15.76 -3.72
CA HIS A 156 6.68 16.16 -4.61
C HIS A 156 7.08 15.04 -5.58
N GLU A 157 7.16 13.80 -5.09
CA GLU A 157 7.43 12.62 -5.92
C GLU A 157 6.30 12.39 -6.94
N ALA A 158 5.05 12.45 -6.49
CA ALA A 158 3.85 12.23 -7.31
C ALA A 158 3.66 13.31 -8.39
N ILE A 159 3.83 14.58 -8.04
CA ILE A 159 3.74 15.73 -8.96
C ILE A 159 4.77 15.60 -10.08
N SER A 160 6.02 15.33 -9.72
CA SER A 160 7.10 15.16 -10.68
C SER A 160 6.86 13.95 -11.61
N LEU A 161 6.40 12.83 -11.09
CA LEU A 161 6.09 11.63 -11.88
C LEU A 161 4.92 11.88 -12.86
N ALA A 162 3.85 12.50 -12.39
CA ALA A 162 2.67 12.79 -13.22
C ALA A 162 2.99 13.73 -14.39
N GLY A 163 3.76 14.78 -14.14
CA GLY A 163 4.22 15.71 -15.19
C GLY A 163 5.15 15.04 -16.19
N HIS A 164 6.13 14.24 -15.71
CA HIS A 164 7.03 13.45 -16.56
C HIS A 164 6.26 12.49 -17.48
N LEU A 165 5.26 11.81 -16.96
CA LEU A 165 4.42 10.91 -17.72
C LEU A 165 3.29 11.61 -18.49
N ARG A 166 3.14 12.95 -18.37
CA ARG A 166 2.10 13.75 -19.06
C ARG A 166 0.69 13.16 -18.88
N LEU A 167 0.30 12.89 -17.62
CA LEU A 167 -1.00 12.26 -17.31
C LEU A 167 -2.16 13.25 -17.49
N ARG A 168 -2.47 13.59 -18.73
CA ARG A 168 -3.40 14.64 -19.17
C ARG A 168 -4.82 14.55 -18.59
N LYS A 169 -5.24 13.39 -18.10
CA LYS A 169 -6.57 13.19 -17.50
C LYS A 169 -6.57 13.31 -15.98
N LEU A 170 -5.47 13.72 -15.38
CA LEU A 170 -5.37 14.06 -13.96
C LEU A 170 -5.60 15.55 -13.76
N VAL A 171 -6.62 15.89 -12.98
CA VAL A 171 -6.96 17.29 -12.62
C VAL A 171 -6.98 17.42 -11.11
N VAL A 172 -6.12 18.28 -10.57
CA VAL A 172 -6.03 18.58 -9.14
C VAL A 172 -6.68 19.93 -8.86
N LEU A 173 -7.62 19.94 -7.95
CA LEU A 173 -8.29 21.12 -7.39
C LEU A 173 -7.66 21.37 -6.03
N TRP A 174 -6.79 22.37 -5.96
CA TRP A 174 -6.12 22.75 -4.73
C TRP A 174 -6.99 23.74 -3.95
N ASP A 175 -7.38 23.38 -2.73
CA ASP A 175 -8.04 24.26 -1.78
C ASP A 175 -7.05 25.30 -1.24
N ASP A 176 -6.86 26.37 -2.01
CA ASP A 176 -5.99 27.51 -1.70
C ASP A 176 -6.73 28.46 -0.74
N ASN A 177 -6.81 28.08 0.53
CA ASN A 177 -7.45 28.86 1.57
C ASN A 177 -6.47 29.49 2.58
N SER A 178 -5.17 29.25 2.41
CA SER A 178 -4.06 29.81 3.20
C SER A 178 -4.12 29.45 4.71
N ILE A 179 -4.84 28.39 5.12
CA ILE A 179 -5.01 28.00 6.52
C ILE A 179 -4.66 26.52 6.72
N SER A 180 -3.82 26.27 7.70
CA SER A 180 -3.56 24.93 8.28
C SER A 180 -4.12 24.85 9.70
N ILE A 181 -3.89 23.71 10.38
CA ILE A 181 -4.34 23.51 11.75
C ILE A 181 -3.62 24.45 12.75
N ASP A 182 -2.37 24.79 12.48
CA ASP A 182 -1.56 25.67 13.34
C ASP A 182 -1.85 27.16 13.09
N GLY A 183 -2.43 27.51 11.94
CA GLY A 183 -2.69 28.90 11.57
C GLY A 183 -2.50 29.16 10.08
N PRO A 184 -2.12 30.38 9.71
CA PRO A 184 -1.81 30.74 8.32
C PRO A 184 -0.68 29.87 7.75
N THR A 185 -0.81 29.40 6.52
CA THR A 185 0.22 28.59 5.85
C THR A 185 1.58 29.28 5.73
N GLY A 186 1.60 30.62 5.67
CA GLY A 186 2.83 31.41 5.68
C GLY A 186 3.71 31.27 6.92
N LEU A 187 3.24 30.57 7.98
CA LEU A 187 4.09 30.18 9.11
C LEU A 187 5.14 29.11 8.71
N THR A 188 4.84 28.30 7.70
CA THR A 188 5.64 27.10 7.36
C THR A 188 5.97 26.98 5.88
N VAL A 189 5.28 27.68 4.98
CA VAL A 189 5.45 27.60 3.53
C VAL A 189 5.52 28.98 2.92
N SER A 190 6.52 29.19 2.06
CA SER A 190 6.68 30.36 1.20
C SER A 190 6.85 29.97 -0.28
N ASP A 191 6.67 28.69 -0.59
CA ASP A 191 6.83 28.18 -1.96
C ASP A 191 5.70 28.69 -2.85
N ASP A 192 6.03 29.08 -4.07
CA ASP A 192 5.04 29.29 -5.13
C ASP A 192 4.59 27.92 -5.67
N GLN A 193 3.42 27.47 -5.23
CA GLN A 193 2.89 26.16 -5.61
C GLN A 193 2.58 26.10 -7.12
N LEU A 194 2.07 27.16 -7.73
CA LEU A 194 1.79 27.20 -9.17
C LEU A 194 3.08 27.05 -9.98
N ALA A 195 4.10 27.85 -9.67
CA ALA A 195 5.40 27.78 -10.32
C ALA A 195 6.05 26.39 -10.14
N ARG A 196 5.90 25.77 -8.96
CA ARG A 196 6.42 24.40 -8.70
C ARG A 196 5.76 23.34 -9.58
N PHE A 197 4.43 23.38 -9.74
CA PHE A 197 3.71 22.46 -10.63
C PHE A 197 4.04 22.73 -12.10
N GLU A 198 4.09 23.98 -12.51
CA GLU A 198 4.48 24.36 -13.88
C GLU A 198 5.89 23.84 -14.23
N ALA A 199 6.87 24.05 -13.34
CA ALA A 199 8.24 23.53 -13.50
C ALA A 199 8.27 21.99 -13.56
N SER A 200 7.29 21.32 -12.98
CA SER A 200 7.11 19.87 -13.03
C SER A 200 6.37 19.38 -14.29
N GLY A 201 6.00 20.28 -15.22
CA GLY A 201 5.36 19.94 -16.50
C GLY A 201 3.84 19.86 -16.45
N TRP A 202 3.20 20.53 -15.49
CA TRP A 202 1.74 20.65 -15.39
C TRP A 202 1.22 21.91 -16.06
N ASP A 203 -0.05 21.90 -16.47
CA ASP A 203 -0.82 23.12 -16.69
C ASP A 203 -1.32 23.66 -15.36
N VAL A 204 -1.20 24.96 -15.16
CA VAL A 204 -1.59 25.61 -13.91
C VAL A 204 -2.54 26.77 -14.17
N SER A 205 -3.52 26.92 -13.31
CA SER A 205 -4.44 28.06 -13.32
C SER A 205 -4.92 28.39 -11.91
N ALA A 206 -5.49 29.57 -11.73
CA ALA A 206 -6.11 29.99 -10.48
C ALA A 206 -7.50 30.56 -10.77
N ALA A 207 -8.46 30.24 -9.90
CA ALA A 207 -9.84 30.75 -9.99
C ALA A 207 -10.38 31.06 -8.60
N ASP A 208 -11.35 31.97 -8.52
CA ASP A 208 -12.14 32.16 -7.32
C ASP A 208 -13.04 30.93 -7.12
N GLY A 209 -12.77 30.16 -6.06
CA GLY A 209 -13.49 28.93 -5.74
C GLY A 209 -14.95 29.14 -5.35
N HIS A 210 -15.36 30.37 -5.02
CA HIS A 210 -16.75 30.73 -4.72
C HIS A 210 -17.51 31.26 -5.94
N TYR A 211 -16.82 31.48 -7.09
CA TYR A 211 -17.45 31.92 -8.31
C TYR A 211 -17.59 30.76 -9.31
N THR A 212 -18.79 30.20 -9.38
CA THR A 212 -19.08 28.96 -10.10
C THR A 212 -18.77 28.99 -11.60
N ASP A 213 -18.90 30.14 -12.27
CA ASP A 213 -18.61 30.25 -13.69
C ASP A 213 -17.11 30.30 -13.95
N ALA A 214 -16.31 30.96 -13.08
CA ALA A 214 -14.85 30.91 -13.16
C ALA A 214 -14.32 29.48 -12.96
N MET A 215 -14.88 28.76 -11.98
CA MET A 215 -14.52 27.35 -11.74
C MET A 215 -14.92 26.46 -12.93
N ALA A 216 -16.07 26.68 -13.55
CA ALA A 216 -16.46 25.93 -14.73
C ALA A 216 -15.49 26.18 -15.90
N ALA A 217 -15.15 27.43 -16.18
CA ALA A 217 -14.19 27.79 -17.23
C ALA A 217 -12.81 27.18 -17.00
N ALA A 218 -12.29 27.22 -15.75
CA ALA A 218 -11.01 26.61 -15.40
C ALA A 218 -11.03 25.08 -15.61
N LEU A 219 -12.10 24.40 -15.24
CA LEU A 219 -12.27 22.96 -15.45
C LEU A 219 -12.37 22.59 -16.94
N GLU A 220 -13.03 23.42 -17.78
CA GLU A 220 -13.06 23.22 -19.24
C GLU A 220 -11.65 23.28 -19.83
N VAL A 221 -10.85 24.27 -19.46
CA VAL A 221 -9.46 24.40 -19.90
C VAL A 221 -8.62 23.22 -19.44
N ALA A 222 -8.71 22.84 -18.16
CA ALA A 222 -7.96 21.72 -17.60
C ALA A 222 -8.27 20.39 -18.31
N ARG A 223 -9.53 20.14 -18.66
CA ARG A 223 -9.95 18.94 -19.41
C ARG A 223 -9.42 18.87 -20.83
N ALA A 224 -9.18 20.03 -21.44
CA ALA A 224 -8.65 20.14 -22.80
C ALA A 224 -7.12 20.07 -22.87
N SER A 225 -6.45 20.14 -21.71
CA SER A 225 -4.99 20.11 -21.63
C SER A 225 -4.39 18.77 -22.10
N ASP A 226 -3.19 18.84 -22.67
CA ASP A 226 -2.37 17.67 -23.02
C ASP A 226 -1.42 17.24 -21.87
N ARG A 227 -1.50 17.91 -20.72
CA ARG A 227 -0.72 17.69 -19.50
C ARG A 227 -1.63 17.55 -18.27
N PRO A 228 -1.15 16.99 -17.14
CA PRO A 228 -1.91 17.05 -15.90
C PRO A 228 -2.14 18.51 -15.50
N SER A 229 -3.26 18.81 -14.87
CA SER A 229 -3.66 20.18 -14.56
C SER A 229 -3.84 20.42 -13.07
N LEU A 230 -3.36 21.58 -12.59
CA LEU A 230 -3.62 22.12 -11.26
C LEU A 230 -4.50 23.36 -11.39
N ILE A 231 -5.60 23.40 -10.65
CA ILE A 231 -6.41 24.61 -10.48
C ILE A 231 -6.30 25.04 -9.01
N ALA A 232 -5.67 26.18 -8.73
CA ALA A 232 -5.71 26.82 -7.42
C ALA A 232 -7.10 27.43 -7.22
N CYS A 233 -7.89 26.80 -6.37
CA CYS A 233 -9.23 27.24 -6.02
C CYS A 233 -9.15 28.15 -4.78
N ARG A 234 -9.15 29.45 -4.97
CA ARG A 234 -9.12 30.38 -3.83
C ARG A 234 -10.43 30.31 -3.07
N THR A 235 -10.36 29.81 -1.87
CA THR A 235 -11.54 29.63 -1.01
C THR A 235 -11.37 30.29 0.36
N THR A 236 -12.44 30.27 1.12
CA THR A 236 -12.41 30.66 2.52
C THR A 236 -12.80 29.46 3.37
N ILE A 237 -11.88 28.98 4.20
CA ILE A 237 -12.19 27.89 5.14
C ILE A 237 -13.40 28.27 5.99
N ALA A 238 -14.35 27.35 6.23
CA ALA A 238 -15.61 27.58 6.91
C ALA A 238 -16.43 28.75 6.33
N PHE A 239 -16.49 28.87 5.01
CA PHE A 239 -17.25 29.91 4.31
C PHE A 239 -18.68 30.02 4.85
N GLY A 240 -19.05 31.22 5.27
CA GLY A 240 -20.35 31.55 5.87
C GLY A 240 -20.34 31.61 7.40
N ALA A 241 -19.34 31.04 8.10
CA ALA A 241 -19.24 31.16 9.56
C ALA A 241 -19.04 32.65 9.99
N PRO A 242 -19.70 33.12 11.07
CA PRO A 242 -19.60 34.51 11.45
C PRO A 242 -18.24 35.01 11.88
N THR A 243 -17.54 34.25 12.73
CA THR A 243 -16.26 34.66 13.32
C THR A 243 -15.13 33.70 13.05
N LYS A 244 -15.43 32.43 12.69
CA LYS A 244 -14.44 31.39 12.44
C LYS A 244 -14.04 31.24 10.96
N ALA A 245 -14.80 31.87 10.03
CA ALA A 245 -14.41 31.83 8.61
C ALA A 245 -13.02 32.44 8.42
N GLY A 246 -12.17 31.79 7.60
CA GLY A 246 -10.80 32.22 7.33
C GLY A 246 -9.81 32.01 8.49
N THR A 247 -10.17 31.21 9.50
CA THR A 247 -9.31 30.98 10.67
C THR A 247 -9.05 29.49 10.94
N ALA A 248 -7.93 29.19 11.59
CA ALA A 248 -7.56 27.83 12.02
C ALA A 248 -8.59 27.22 13.02
N ALA A 249 -9.32 28.05 13.74
CA ALA A 249 -10.36 27.60 14.69
C ALA A 249 -11.50 26.80 14.03
N ALA A 250 -11.64 26.91 12.70
CA ALA A 250 -12.62 26.15 11.92
C ALA A 250 -12.01 24.90 11.24
N HIS A 251 -10.70 24.68 11.36
CA HIS A 251 -10.03 23.59 10.64
C HIS A 251 -10.48 22.22 11.16
N GLY A 252 -10.20 21.91 12.43
CA GLY A 252 -10.31 20.56 12.99
C GLY A 252 -11.27 20.43 14.19
N SER A 253 -12.21 21.37 14.37
CA SER A 253 -13.12 21.39 15.50
C SER A 253 -14.54 21.72 15.06
N ALA A 254 -15.53 21.22 15.80
CA ALA A 254 -16.91 21.62 15.63
C ALA A 254 -17.08 23.16 15.79
N LEU A 255 -17.91 23.75 14.95
CA LEU A 255 -18.09 25.20 14.93
C LEU A 255 -18.74 25.73 16.22
N GLY A 256 -19.67 24.97 16.80
CA GLY A 256 -20.50 25.37 17.90
C GLY A 256 -21.84 25.98 17.44
N ALA A 257 -22.86 25.88 18.29
CA ALA A 257 -24.24 26.23 17.95
C ALA A 257 -24.40 27.67 17.44
N ALA A 258 -23.74 28.64 18.09
CA ALA A 258 -23.83 30.05 17.71
C ALA A 258 -23.22 30.34 16.32
N GLU A 259 -22.07 29.71 16.01
CA GLU A 259 -21.44 29.84 14.70
C GLU A 259 -22.32 29.20 13.61
N ILE A 260 -22.92 28.04 13.89
CA ILE A 260 -23.80 27.34 12.94
C ILE A 260 -25.07 28.14 12.67
N GLU A 261 -25.69 28.70 13.71
CA GLU A 261 -26.86 29.58 13.56
C GLU A 261 -26.51 30.81 12.71
N GLY A 262 -25.39 31.45 13.01
CA GLY A 262 -24.88 32.58 12.24
C GLY A 262 -24.52 32.20 10.78
N ALA A 263 -23.92 31.05 10.57
CA ALA A 263 -23.63 30.53 9.22
C ALA A 263 -24.92 30.31 8.42
N ARG A 264 -25.94 29.70 9.02
CA ARG A 264 -27.24 29.53 8.37
C ARG A 264 -27.85 30.87 7.95
N LYS A 265 -27.79 31.88 8.79
CA LYS A 265 -28.26 33.24 8.46
C LYS A 265 -27.51 33.85 7.29
N ARG A 266 -26.16 33.79 7.32
CA ARG A 266 -25.32 34.35 6.25
C ARG A 266 -25.50 33.64 4.93
N LEU A 267 -25.67 32.30 4.95
CA LEU A 267 -25.87 31.46 3.77
C LEU A 267 -27.32 31.50 3.25
N GLY A 268 -28.24 32.15 3.92
CA GLY A 268 -29.66 32.12 3.57
C GLY A 268 -30.27 30.72 3.67
N TRP A 269 -29.85 29.94 4.67
CA TRP A 269 -30.27 28.55 4.88
C TRP A 269 -31.15 28.40 6.14
N PRO A 270 -32.47 28.66 6.06
CA PRO A 270 -33.34 28.68 7.22
C PRO A 270 -33.82 27.31 7.72
N TYR A 271 -33.28 26.23 7.14
CA TYR A 271 -33.76 24.87 7.43
C TYR A 271 -33.09 24.30 8.67
N PRO A 272 -33.80 23.44 9.43
CA PRO A 272 -33.24 22.72 10.57
C PRO A 272 -32.02 21.82 10.22
N PRO A 273 -31.28 21.35 11.24
CA PRO A 273 -30.20 20.40 11.01
C PRO A 273 -30.66 19.16 10.26
N PHE A 274 -29.84 18.74 9.28
CA PHE A 274 -30.05 17.57 8.39
C PHE A 274 -31.30 17.67 7.49
N GLU A 275 -31.96 18.83 7.41
CA GLU A 275 -33.07 19.04 6.49
C GLU A 275 -32.59 19.70 5.20
N ILE A 276 -32.87 19.04 4.06
CA ILE A 276 -32.56 19.53 2.72
C ILE A 276 -33.90 19.77 1.98
N PRO A 277 -34.14 21.02 1.51
CA PRO A 277 -35.34 21.33 0.76
C PRO A 277 -35.52 20.41 -0.44
N GLU A 278 -36.77 19.99 -0.67
CA GLU A 278 -37.11 19.06 -1.76
C GLU A 278 -36.59 19.54 -3.11
N ALA A 279 -36.76 20.82 -3.45
CA ALA A 279 -36.28 21.36 -4.73
C ALA A 279 -34.75 21.26 -4.89
N ILE A 280 -33.97 21.36 -3.80
CA ILE A 280 -32.51 21.19 -3.83
C ILE A 280 -32.14 19.72 -3.92
N ARG A 281 -32.86 18.87 -3.15
CA ARG A 281 -32.66 17.41 -3.18
C ARG A 281 -32.91 16.87 -4.58
N MET A 282 -34.02 17.26 -5.23
CA MET A 282 -34.33 16.86 -6.59
C MET A 282 -33.26 17.28 -7.61
N ARG A 283 -32.70 18.49 -7.47
CA ARG A 283 -31.60 18.96 -8.34
C ARG A 283 -30.34 18.08 -8.18
N TRP A 284 -29.99 17.70 -6.96
CA TRP A 284 -28.86 16.82 -6.71
C TRP A 284 -29.10 15.40 -7.22
N HIS A 285 -30.31 14.85 -7.03
CA HIS A 285 -30.68 13.55 -7.58
C HIS A 285 -30.63 13.56 -9.13
N ALA A 286 -31.06 14.67 -9.77
CA ALA A 286 -30.93 14.80 -11.21
C ALA A 286 -29.46 14.80 -11.69
N VAL A 287 -28.54 15.37 -10.89
CA VAL A 287 -27.10 15.28 -11.17
C VAL A 287 -26.64 13.82 -11.14
N GLY A 288 -27.00 13.05 -10.12
CA GLY A 288 -26.67 11.61 -10.03
C GLY A 288 -27.29 10.80 -11.19
N ALA A 289 -28.55 11.03 -11.48
CA ALA A 289 -29.26 10.31 -12.55
C ALA A 289 -28.70 10.55 -13.96
N ARG A 290 -27.98 11.66 -14.18
CA ARG A 290 -27.38 12.01 -15.48
C ARG A 290 -26.45 10.92 -16.00
N GLY A 291 -25.72 10.23 -15.11
CA GLY A 291 -24.73 9.22 -15.47
C GLY A 291 -25.31 7.93 -16.02
N ALA A 292 -26.56 7.59 -15.67
CA ALA A 292 -27.17 6.32 -16.04
C ALA A 292 -27.27 6.11 -17.58
N ALA A 293 -27.47 7.18 -18.33
CA ALA A 293 -27.48 7.09 -19.80
C ALA A 293 -26.08 6.78 -20.36
N ALA A 294 -25.06 7.43 -19.82
CA ALA A 294 -23.66 7.21 -20.22
C ALA A 294 -23.18 5.79 -19.85
N SER A 295 -23.51 5.31 -18.64
CA SER A 295 -23.22 3.95 -18.20
C SER A 295 -23.87 2.90 -19.10
N ARG A 296 -25.17 3.05 -19.43
CA ARG A 296 -25.87 2.15 -20.37
C ARG A 296 -25.24 2.17 -21.76
N ALA A 297 -24.98 3.34 -22.33
CA ALA A 297 -24.35 3.47 -23.64
C ALA A 297 -22.94 2.84 -23.67
N TRP A 298 -22.19 2.95 -22.58
CA TRP A 298 -20.91 2.28 -22.43
C TRP A 298 -21.06 0.76 -22.40
N ARG A 299 -22.02 0.22 -21.63
CA ARG A 299 -22.31 -1.22 -21.60
C ARG A 299 -22.71 -1.77 -22.97
N GLU A 300 -23.46 -0.99 -23.75
CA GLU A 300 -23.81 -1.36 -25.14
C GLU A 300 -22.57 -1.38 -26.05
N ARG A 301 -21.62 -0.45 -25.88
CA ARG A 301 -20.36 -0.47 -26.63
C ARG A 301 -19.52 -1.69 -26.26
N LEU A 302 -19.41 -2.01 -24.95
CA LEU A 302 -18.72 -3.20 -24.48
C LEU A 302 -19.35 -4.48 -25.05
N ALA A 303 -20.67 -4.58 -25.04
CA ALA A 303 -21.40 -5.74 -25.61
C ALA A 303 -21.18 -5.94 -27.12
N LYS A 304 -20.96 -4.84 -27.85
CA LYS A 304 -20.67 -4.85 -29.30
C LYS A 304 -19.17 -5.00 -29.61
N ALA A 305 -18.27 -4.93 -28.62
CA ALA A 305 -16.87 -5.13 -28.85
C ALA A 305 -16.54 -6.57 -29.31
N PRO A 306 -15.45 -6.79 -30.05
CA PRO A 306 -14.99 -8.15 -30.36
C PRO A 306 -14.95 -9.04 -29.14
N ALA A 307 -15.40 -10.28 -29.25
CA ALA A 307 -15.57 -11.18 -28.10
C ALA A 307 -14.29 -11.36 -27.28
N GLU A 308 -13.15 -11.52 -27.95
CA GLU A 308 -11.84 -11.66 -27.28
C GLU A 308 -11.46 -10.40 -26.48
N LEU A 309 -11.67 -9.21 -27.07
CA LEU A 309 -11.38 -7.93 -26.42
C LEU A 309 -12.28 -7.72 -25.20
N ARG A 310 -13.59 -8.04 -25.35
CA ARG A 310 -14.55 -7.96 -24.26
C ARG A 310 -14.20 -8.92 -23.12
N HIS A 311 -13.92 -10.18 -23.41
CA HIS A 311 -13.54 -11.17 -22.40
C HIS A 311 -12.24 -10.77 -21.67
N GLU A 312 -11.23 -10.26 -22.41
CA GLU A 312 -10.01 -9.76 -21.79
C GLU A 312 -10.30 -8.56 -20.88
N PHE A 313 -11.12 -7.62 -21.32
CA PHE A 313 -11.49 -6.45 -20.52
C PHE A 313 -12.22 -6.85 -19.23
N GLU A 314 -13.28 -7.69 -19.36
CA GLU A 314 -14.08 -8.17 -18.24
C GLU A 314 -13.23 -8.96 -17.24
N ARG A 315 -12.38 -9.87 -17.71
CA ARG A 315 -11.44 -10.64 -16.91
C ARG A 315 -10.50 -9.74 -16.10
N ARG A 316 -9.90 -8.75 -16.77
CA ARG A 316 -8.97 -7.81 -16.11
C ARG A 316 -9.69 -6.95 -15.07
N GLN A 317 -10.87 -6.43 -15.39
CA GLN A 317 -11.68 -5.65 -14.44
C GLN A 317 -12.15 -6.49 -13.25
N GLY A 318 -12.43 -7.77 -13.45
CA GLY A 318 -12.71 -8.75 -12.40
C GLY A 318 -11.48 -9.11 -11.54
N GLY A 319 -10.27 -8.65 -11.92
CA GLY A 319 -9.02 -8.96 -11.21
C GLY A 319 -8.54 -10.40 -11.42
N GLU A 320 -9.10 -11.10 -12.40
CA GLU A 320 -8.74 -12.48 -12.74
C GLU A 320 -7.51 -12.51 -13.64
N LEU A 321 -6.61 -13.46 -13.39
CA LEU A 321 -5.41 -13.70 -14.19
C LEU A 321 -5.69 -14.66 -15.33
N PRO A 322 -4.90 -14.66 -16.45
CA PRO A 322 -5.04 -15.60 -17.55
C PRO A 322 -4.95 -17.06 -17.09
N SER A 323 -5.72 -17.97 -17.64
CA SER A 323 -5.82 -19.37 -17.19
C SER A 323 -4.48 -20.12 -17.12
N GLY A 324 -3.49 -19.75 -17.95
CA GLY A 324 -2.19 -20.43 -18.04
C GLY A 324 -1.12 -19.98 -17.05
N TRP A 325 -1.33 -18.92 -16.27
CA TRP A 325 -0.27 -18.33 -15.45
C TRP A 325 0.30 -19.29 -14.38
N ARG A 326 -0.54 -20.18 -13.80
CA ARG A 326 -0.06 -21.17 -12.82
C ARG A 326 0.80 -22.24 -13.48
N ALA A 327 0.43 -22.70 -14.68
CA ALA A 327 1.23 -23.65 -15.45
C ALA A 327 2.59 -23.06 -15.82
N THR A 328 2.63 -21.76 -16.16
CA THR A 328 3.90 -21.06 -16.40
C THR A 328 4.80 -21.09 -15.17
N LEU A 329 4.27 -20.81 -13.98
CA LEU A 329 5.06 -20.87 -12.74
C LEU A 329 5.47 -22.30 -12.37
N ALA A 330 4.60 -23.27 -12.56
CA ALA A 330 4.93 -24.68 -12.35
C ALA A 330 6.14 -25.09 -13.21
N ALA A 331 6.15 -24.72 -14.50
CA ALA A 331 7.27 -25.01 -15.39
C ALA A 331 8.59 -24.33 -14.94
N VAL A 332 8.53 -23.08 -14.43
CA VAL A 332 9.71 -22.40 -13.87
C VAL A 332 10.21 -23.13 -12.62
N ARG A 333 9.32 -23.55 -11.74
CA ARG A 333 9.63 -24.30 -10.52
C ARG A 333 10.30 -25.66 -10.85
N GLU A 334 9.73 -26.40 -11.80
CA GLU A 334 10.30 -27.65 -12.29
C GLU A 334 11.71 -27.46 -12.90
N LYS A 335 11.89 -26.39 -13.69
CA LYS A 335 13.20 -26.04 -14.24
C LYS A 335 14.22 -25.76 -13.13
N PHE A 336 13.88 -24.96 -12.12
CA PHE A 336 14.78 -24.71 -10.99
C PHE A 336 15.13 -25.97 -10.23
N ALA A 337 14.18 -26.88 -10.01
CA ALA A 337 14.41 -28.14 -9.35
C ALA A 337 15.33 -29.08 -10.15
N ALA A 338 15.16 -29.11 -11.48
CA ALA A 338 15.96 -29.95 -12.37
C ALA A 338 17.41 -29.43 -12.51
N GLU A 339 17.57 -28.13 -12.79
CA GLU A 339 18.87 -27.49 -13.01
C GLU A 339 19.63 -27.23 -11.70
N ALA A 340 18.91 -27.08 -10.60
CA ALA A 340 19.43 -26.75 -9.27
C ALA A 340 20.47 -25.63 -9.25
N PRO A 341 20.17 -24.47 -9.78
CA PRO A 341 21.13 -23.39 -9.87
C PRO A 341 21.50 -22.89 -8.47
N ARG A 342 22.75 -22.41 -8.32
CA ARG A 342 23.18 -21.60 -7.19
C ARG A 342 23.14 -20.15 -7.61
N ILE A 343 22.01 -19.47 -7.33
CA ILE A 343 21.77 -18.06 -7.71
C ILE A 343 21.12 -17.30 -6.55
N ALA A 344 21.19 -15.98 -6.59
CA ALA A 344 20.46 -15.13 -5.64
C ALA A 344 18.96 -15.24 -5.88
N THR A 345 18.13 -15.18 -4.83
CA THR A 345 16.67 -15.25 -4.98
C THR A 345 16.12 -14.06 -5.78
N ARG A 346 16.79 -12.88 -5.81
CA ARG A 346 16.45 -11.79 -6.74
C ARG A 346 16.64 -12.19 -8.22
N GLN A 347 17.65 -13.01 -8.54
CA GLN A 347 17.87 -13.52 -9.91
C GLN A 347 16.82 -14.58 -10.26
N ALA A 348 16.46 -15.43 -9.30
CA ALA A 348 15.35 -16.37 -9.46
C ALA A 348 14.03 -15.62 -9.71
N SER A 349 13.76 -14.55 -8.97
CA SER A 349 12.61 -13.67 -9.19
C SER A 349 12.61 -13.04 -10.59
N GLY A 350 13.77 -12.58 -11.07
CA GLY A 350 13.91 -12.08 -12.44
C GLY A 350 13.59 -13.14 -13.50
N ALA A 351 14.03 -14.38 -13.30
CA ALA A 351 13.68 -15.50 -14.19
C ALA A 351 12.18 -15.85 -14.13
N VAL A 352 11.55 -15.76 -12.95
CA VAL A 352 10.10 -15.90 -12.80
C VAL A 352 9.38 -14.82 -13.60
N LEU A 353 9.81 -13.56 -13.50
CA LEU A 353 9.23 -12.45 -14.24
C LEU A 353 9.41 -12.57 -15.74
N ASP A 354 10.55 -13.07 -16.21
CA ASP A 354 10.80 -13.36 -17.64
C ASP A 354 9.78 -14.35 -18.24
N ALA A 355 9.30 -15.30 -17.43
CA ALA A 355 8.27 -16.26 -17.84
C ALA A 355 6.84 -15.69 -17.65
N LEU A 356 6.59 -14.99 -16.53
CA LEU A 356 5.25 -14.48 -16.21
C LEU A 356 4.80 -13.31 -17.07
N ALA A 357 5.69 -12.34 -17.36
CA ALA A 357 5.30 -11.10 -18.02
C ALA A 357 4.63 -11.33 -19.40
N PRO A 358 5.12 -12.24 -20.27
CA PRO A 358 4.40 -12.54 -21.51
C PRO A 358 3.11 -13.33 -21.31
N ALA A 359 2.99 -14.11 -20.23
CA ALA A 359 1.81 -14.92 -19.91
C ALA A 359 0.73 -14.12 -19.14
N THR A 360 1.07 -12.97 -18.60
CA THR A 360 0.20 -12.15 -17.74
C THR A 360 0.34 -10.67 -18.14
N PRO A 361 -0.28 -10.25 -19.26
CA PRO A 361 -0.08 -8.92 -19.83
C PRO A 361 -0.62 -7.76 -18.98
N GLU A 362 -1.43 -8.03 -17.97
CA GLU A 362 -1.85 -7.06 -16.95
C GLU A 362 -0.82 -6.83 -15.82
N LEU A 363 0.28 -7.58 -15.81
CA LEU A 363 1.35 -7.43 -14.83
C LEU A 363 2.21 -6.20 -15.19
N ILE A 364 2.07 -5.13 -14.42
CA ILE A 364 2.77 -3.86 -14.64
C ILE A 364 3.90 -3.73 -13.62
N GLY A 365 5.13 -3.82 -14.12
CA GLY A 365 6.33 -3.77 -13.29
C GLY A 365 6.92 -2.38 -13.13
N GLY A 366 7.82 -2.24 -12.17
CA GLY A 366 8.61 -1.03 -12.00
C GLY A 366 9.72 -1.16 -10.96
N SER A 367 10.50 -0.09 -10.84
CA SER A 367 11.53 0.03 -9.80
C SER A 367 11.83 1.49 -9.47
N ALA A 368 12.21 1.74 -8.22
CA ALA A 368 12.70 3.03 -7.76
C ALA A 368 14.19 3.20 -8.09
N ASP A 369 14.49 3.31 -9.41
CA ASP A 369 15.83 3.49 -9.99
C ASP A 369 16.85 2.36 -9.71
N LEU A 370 16.38 1.18 -9.35
CA LEU A 370 17.21 0.02 -8.98
C LEU A 370 16.96 -1.20 -9.88
N THR A 371 16.46 -1.00 -11.09
CA THR A 371 16.07 -2.07 -12.02
C THR A 371 17.12 -3.18 -12.17
N PRO A 372 18.42 -2.90 -12.47
CA PRO A 372 19.42 -3.96 -12.61
C PRO A 372 19.72 -4.68 -11.29
N SER A 373 19.69 -3.94 -10.17
CA SER A 373 19.96 -4.49 -8.84
C SER A 373 18.82 -5.38 -8.34
N ASN A 374 17.57 -4.98 -8.62
CA ASN A 374 16.39 -5.72 -8.16
C ASN A 374 15.95 -6.84 -9.11
N ASN A 375 16.45 -6.86 -10.36
CA ASN A 375 16.03 -7.81 -11.41
C ASN A 375 14.50 -7.77 -11.65
N THR A 376 13.88 -6.58 -11.67
CA THR A 376 12.43 -6.42 -11.76
C THR A 376 11.91 -6.25 -13.17
N LYS A 377 12.76 -6.03 -14.17
CA LYS A 377 12.33 -5.86 -15.57
C LYS A 377 12.51 -7.14 -16.36
N ALA A 378 11.41 -7.75 -16.79
CA ALA A 378 11.43 -8.88 -17.70
C ALA A 378 11.86 -8.45 -19.13
N LYS A 379 12.49 -9.36 -19.86
CA LYS A 379 13.00 -9.11 -21.23
C LYS A 379 11.90 -8.69 -22.21
N SER A 380 10.69 -9.20 -22.04
CA SER A 380 9.54 -8.91 -22.89
C SER A 380 8.87 -7.56 -22.60
N GLN A 381 9.19 -6.90 -21.48
CA GLN A 381 8.50 -5.68 -21.06
C GLN A 381 9.04 -4.44 -21.78
N ALA A 382 8.14 -3.73 -22.47
CA ALA A 382 8.37 -2.40 -22.98
C ALA A 382 8.16 -1.33 -21.92
N LEU A 383 8.82 -0.18 -22.08
CA LEU A 383 8.68 0.93 -21.15
C LEU A 383 7.35 1.66 -21.32
N VAL A 384 6.73 2.02 -20.20
CA VAL A 384 5.65 3.01 -20.15
C VAL A 384 6.28 4.41 -20.16
N THR A 385 5.89 5.23 -21.12
CA THR A 385 6.37 6.61 -21.26
C THR A 385 5.22 7.52 -21.66
N SER A 386 5.42 8.85 -21.58
CA SER A 386 4.44 9.85 -22.04
C SER A 386 4.08 9.75 -23.54
N LYS A 387 4.87 9.02 -24.33
CA LYS A 387 4.62 8.75 -25.76
C LYS A 387 4.14 7.33 -26.04
N HIS A 388 4.22 6.43 -25.07
CA HIS A 388 3.88 5.01 -25.23
C HIS A 388 3.37 4.43 -23.92
N TYR A 389 2.06 4.48 -23.69
CA TYR A 389 1.42 3.91 -22.51
C TYR A 389 1.12 2.40 -22.64
N GLY A 390 1.29 1.82 -23.84
CA GLY A 390 1.11 0.38 -24.09
C GLY A 390 2.22 -0.51 -23.54
N GLY A 391 3.23 0.07 -22.89
CA GLY A 391 4.25 -0.68 -22.17
C GLY A 391 3.74 -1.33 -20.88
N SER A 392 4.60 -2.13 -20.24
CA SER A 392 4.28 -2.80 -18.97
C SER A 392 5.39 -2.66 -17.91
N TYR A 393 6.33 -1.71 -18.10
CA TYR A 393 7.38 -1.41 -17.13
C TYR A 393 7.55 0.10 -16.91
N ILE A 394 7.57 0.52 -15.65
CA ILE A 394 7.64 1.92 -15.23
C ILE A 394 8.98 2.16 -14.53
N HIS A 395 9.75 3.15 -15.01
CA HIS A 395 10.85 3.72 -14.26
C HIS A 395 10.32 4.81 -13.33
N TYR A 396 10.19 4.49 -12.05
CA TYR A 396 9.68 5.46 -11.06
C TYR A 396 10.73 6.52 -10.69
N GLY A 397 12.02 6.27 -10.96
CA GLY A 397 13.12 7.06 -10.44
C GLY A 397 13.30 6.84 -8.94
N VAL A 398 14.16 7.61 -8.28
CA VAL A 398 14.39 7.52 -6.82
C VAL A 398 13.18 8.11 -6.09
N ARG A 399 12.10 7.32 -6.01
CA ARG A 399 10.78 7.70 -5.46
C ARG A 399 10.08 6.48 -4.87
N GLU A 400 10.61 5.93 -3.81
CA GLU A 400 10.06 4.71 -3.18
C GLU A 400 8.63 4.93 -2.68
N HIS A 401 8.37 6.07 -2.03
CA HIS A 401 7.06 6.40 -1.48
C HIS A 401 6.04 6.66 -2.59
N GLY A 402 6.42 7.47 -3.58
CA GLY A 402 5.60 7.74 -4.77
C GLY A 402 5.34 6.48 -5.58
N MET A 403 6.32 5.57 -5.76
CA MET A 403 6.15 4.26 -6.39
C MET A 403 5.08 3.43 -5.66
N ALA A 404 5.25 3.23 -4.35
CA ALA A 404 4.35 2.40 -3.57
C ALA A 404 2.91 2.93 -3.58
N ALA A 405 2.71 4.24 -3.43
CA ALA A 405 1.39 4.84 -3.48
C ALA A 405 0.79 4.88 -4.90
N THR A 406 1.60 5.09 -5.94
CA THR A 406 1.15 4.96 -7.33
C THR A 406 0.70 3.54 -7.63
N MET A 407 1.39 2.51 -7.12
CA MET A 407 0.96 1.11 -7.24
C MET A 407 -0.38 0.86 -6.54
N ASN A 408 -0.65 1.51 -5.39
CA ASN A 408 -1.98 1.46 -4.78
C ASN A 408 -3.05 2.00 -5.73
N GLY A 409 -2.79 3.13 -6.36
CA GLY A 409 -3.70 3.72 -7.33
C GLY A 409 -3.93 2.85 -8.57
N LEU A 410 -2.87 2.22 -9.11
CA LEU A 410 -2.97 1.24 -10.19
C LEU A 410 -3.88 0.07 -9.81
N ALA A 411 -3.69 -0.51 -8.62
CA ALA A 411 -4.48 -1.63 -8.12
C ALA A 411 -5.95 -1.24 -7.87
N LEU A 412 -6.19 -0.06 -7.29
CA LEU A 412 -7.54 0.47 -7.00
C LEU A 412 -8.34 0.78 -8.28
N HIS A 413 -7.67 1.24 -9.33
CA HIS A 413 -8.32 1.45 -10.63
C HIS A 413 -8.85 0.15 -11.22
N GLY A 414 -8.14 -0.94 -11.03
CA GLY A 414 -8.43 -2.24 -11.64
C GLY A 414 -7.87 -2.39 -13.06
N GLY A 415 -7.94 -3.61 -13.58
CA GLY A 415 -7.48 -3.96 -14.93
C GLY A 415 -5.96 -4.21 -15.06
N VAL A 416 -5.18 -3.90 -14.01
CA VAL A 416 -3.75 -4.12 -13.94
C VAL A 416 -3.34 -4.70 -12.58
N VAL A 417 -2.20 -5.38 -12.55
CA VAL A 417 -1.59 -5.94 -11.33
C VAL A 417 -0.21 -5.33 -11.17
N PRO A 418 -0.02 -4.37 -10.27
CA PRO A 418 1.26 -3.70 -10.11
C PRO A 418 2.24 -4.52 -9.27
N TYR A 419 3.52 -4.47 -9.68
CA TYR A 419 4.64 -4.84 -8.83
C TYR A 419 5.75 -3.79 -8.96
N GLY A 420 6.52 -3.58 -7.89
CA GLY A 420 7.59 -2.62 -7.87
C GLY A 420 8.71 -2.99 -6.93
N GLY A 421 9.93 -2.61 -7.28
CA GLY A 421 11.12 -3.00 -6.56
C GLY A 421 11.94 -1.84 -6.02
N THR A 422 12.50 -2.08 -4.84
CA THR A 422 13.58 -1.32 -4.21
C THR A 422 14.37 -2.25 -3.28
N PHE A 423 15.36 -1.73 -2.53
CA PHE A 423 15.99 -2.51 -1.47
C PHE A 423 15.08 -2.61 -0.24
N LEU A 424 15.21 -3.71 0.51
CA LEU A 424 14.36 -3.93 1.69
C LEU A 424 14.50 -2.83 2.73
N ILE A 425 15.71 -2.30 2.93
CA ILE A 425 15.96 -1.17 3.86
C ILE A 425 15.14 0.06 3.51
N PHE A 426 14.90 0.31 2.21
CA PHE A 426 14.15 1.48 1.74
C PHE A 426 12.62 1.31 1.86
N THR A 427 12.15 0.20 2.43
CA THR A 427 10.77 0.14 2.93
C THR A 427 10.49 1.22 3.97
N ASP A 428 11.51 1.72 4.66
CA ASP A 428 11.38 2.84 5.60
C ASP A 428 10.88 4.13 4.95
N TYR A 429 11.19 4.36 3.66
CA TYR A 429 10.62 5.46 2.89
C TYR A 429 9.17 5.23 2.49
N CYS A 430 8.77 4.00 2.17
CA CYS A 430 7.46 3.70 1.56
C CYS A 430 6.50 2.93 2.48
N ARG A 431 6.88 2.63 3.72
CA ARG A 431 6.04 1.87 4.67
C ARG A 431 4.63 2.43 4.88
N PRO A 432 4.40 3.77 4.91
CA PRO A 432 3.04 4.30 5.02
C PRO A 432 2.14 3.87 3.86
N ALA A 433 2.64 3.87 2.62
CA ALA A 433 1.89 3.41 1.46
C ALA A 433 1.68 1.89 1.46
N ILE A 434 2.67 1.09 1.89
CA ILE A 434 2.53 -0.37 2.08
C ILE A 434 1.44 -0.68 3.12
N ARG A 435 1.41 0.07 4.24
CA ARG A 435 0.36 -0.07 5.25
C ARG A 435 -1.02 0.21 4.68
N LEU A 436 -1.16 1.22 3.82
CA LEU A 436 -2.43 1.54 3.15
C LEU A 436 -2.83 0.46 2.15
N SER A 437 -1.89 -0.18 1.43
CA SER A 437 -2.20 -1.35 0.59
C SER A 437 -2.90 -2.45 1.40
N ALA A 438 -2.36 -2.73 2.60
CA ALA A 438 -2.91 -3.75 3.50
C ALA A 438 -4.28 -3.32 4.07
N LEU A 439 -4.42 -2.08 4.48
CA LEU A 439 -5.68 -1.53 5.01
C LEU A 439 -6.80 -1.55 3.97
N MET A 440 -6.49 -1.23 2.71
CA MET A 440 -7.44 -1.26 1.60
C MET A 440 -7.66 -2.66 1.02
N GLY A 441 -6.81 -3.64 1.37
CA GLY A 441 -6.91 -4.99 0.85
C GLY A 441 -6.70 -5.04 -0.68
N VAL A 442 -5.63 -4.42 -1.19
CA VAL A 442 -5.33 -4.38 -2.63
C VAL A 442 -4.11 -5.22 -2.99
N ARG A 443 -4.17 -5.91 -4.14
CA ARG A 443 -3.06 -6.72 -4.65
C ARG A 443 -1.97 -5.82 -5.23
N VAL A 444 -0.96 -5.57 -4.41
CA VAL A 444 0.29 -4.91 -4.79
C VAL A 444 1.44 -5.81 -4.39
N ILE A 445 2.40 -6.05 -5.28
CA ILE A 445 3.54 -6.92 -5.02
C ILE A 445 4.81 -6.07 -4.92
N TYR A 446 5.43 -6.09 -3.76
CA TYR A 446 6.64 -5.37 -3.44
C TYR A 446 7.85 -6.30 -3.52
N VAL A 447 8.72 -6.10 -4.51
CA VAL A 447 9.94 -6.88 -4.71
C VAL A 447 11.08 -6.18 -3.98
N MET A 448 11.37 -6.65 -2.75
CA MET A 448 12.32 -6.01 -1.85
C MET A 448 13.61 -6.83 -1.77
N THR A 449 14.66 -6.37 -2.45
CA THR A 449 15.93 -7.10 -2.53
C THR A 449 16.92 -6.62 -1.48
N HIS A 450 18.07 -7.31 -1.35
CA HIS A 450 19.08 -7.02 -0.32
C HIS A 450 18.48 -7.20 1.07
N ASP A 451 17.97 -8.40 1.35
CA ASP A 451 17.02 -8.74 2.41
C ASP A 451 17.62 -8.87 3.81
N SER A 452 18.96 -8.88 3.94
CA SER A 452 19.65 -9.03 5.23
C SER A 452 21.05 -8.41 5.23
N ILE A 453 21.72 -8.45 6.36
CA ILE A 453 23.14 -8.08 6.48
C ILE A 453 24.06 -8.94 5.60
N GLY A 454 23.57 -10.10 5.13
CA GLY A 454 24.24 -10.98 4.18
C GLY A 454 24.48 -10.38 2.80
N LEU A 455 23.94 -9.19 2.51
CA LEU A 455 24.24 -8.45 1.27
C LEU A 455 25.72 -8.03 1.17
N GLY A 456 26.40 -7.87 2.32
CA GLY A 456 27.85 -7.67 2.39
C GLY A 456 28.29 -6.20 2.39
N GLU A 457 29.05 -5.81 1.38
CA GLU A 457 29.90 -4.61 1.32
C GLU A 457 29.19 -3.25 1.29
N ASP A 458 27.87 -3.19 1.08
CA ASP A 458 27.14 -1.92 0.98
C ASP A 458 27.04 -1.18 2.35
N GLY A 459 27.30 -1.90 3.46
CA GLY A 459 27.41 -1.34 4.80
C GLY A 459 26.08 -1.08 5.52
N PRO A 460 26.14 -0.55 6.76
CA PRO A 460 24.98 -0.50 7.68
C PRO A 460 23.77 0.27 7.17
N THR A 461 23.96 1.30 6.34
CA THR A 461 22.85 2.09 5.77
C THR A 461 22.01 1.33 4.76
N HIS A 462 22.50 0.18 4.27
CA HIS A 462 21.85 -0.67 3.27
C HIS A 462 21.50 -2.05 3.83
N GLN A 463 21.97 -2.39 5.01
CA GLN A 463 21.79 -3.68 5.67
C GLN A 463 20.53 -3.67 6.55
N PRO A 464 19.42 -4.30 6.12
CA PRO A 464 18.19 -4.31 6.91
C PRO A 464 18.36 -5.21 8.14
N VAL A 465 17.80 -4.77 9.26
CA VAL A 465 17.79 -5.48 10.53
C VAL A 465 16.37 -5.60 11.07
N GLU A 466 15.68 -4.47 11.26
CA GLU A 466 14.34 -4.40 11.82
C GLU A 466 13.21 -4.44 10.76
N GLN A 467 13.52 -4.30 9.48
CA GLN A 467 12.52 -4.13 8.43
C GLN A 467 11.57 -5.32 8.31
N LEU A 468 12.08 -6.57 8.39
CA LEU A 468 11.23 -7.76 8.36
C LEU A 468 10.25 -7.77 9.54
N ALA A 469 10.72 -7.49 10.76
CA ALA A 469 9.87 -7.44 11.94
C ALA A 469 8.82 -6.31 11.83
N ALA A 470 9.22 -5.13 11.35
CA ALA A 470 8.34 -3.99 11.16
C ALA A 470 7.25 -4.25 10.09
N LEU A 471 7.57 -4.98 9.03
CA LEU A 471 6.62 -5.35 7.97
C LEU A 471 5.67 -6.45 8.43
N ARG A 472 6.15 -7.48 9.13
CA ARG A 472 5.32 -8.53 9.75
C ARG A 472 4.34 -7.98 10.79
N ALA A 473 4.63 -6.83 11.39
CA ALA A 473 3.72 -6.14 12.31
C ALA A 473 2.52 -5.46 11.61
N VAL A 474 2.50 -5.37 10.27
CA VAL A 474 1.39 -4.74 9.51
C VAL A 474 0.28 -5.77 9.27
N PRO A 475 -0.92 -5.62 9.88
CA PRO A 475 -2.02 -6.55 9.67
C PRO A 475 -2.45 -6.59 8.20
N GLY A 476 -2.70 -7.78 7.66
CA GLY A 476 -3.17 -7.96 6.29
C GLY A 476 -2.07 -7.86 5.21
N LEU A 477 -0.80 -7.72 5.59
CA LEU A 477 0.34 -7.80 4.69
C LEU A 477 0.92 -9.23 4.76
N ARG A 478 1.31 -9.81 3.62
CA ARG A 478 2.10 -11.06 3.57
C ARG A 478 3.56 -10.74 3.32
N VAL A 479 4.44 -11.28 4.16
CA VAL A 479 5.89 -11.11 4.01
C VAL A 479 6.51 -12.46 3.67
N PHE A 480 6.85 -12.62 2.39
CA PHE A 480 7.55 -13.81 1.87
C PHE A 480 9.06 -13.58 1.92
N ARG A 481 9.79 -14.54 2.44
CA ARG A 481 11.26 -14.59 2.42
C ARG A 481 11.73 -15.96 1.97
N PRO A 482 11.75 -16.22 0.63
CA PRO A 482 12.07 -17.53 0.09
C PRO A 482 13.53 -17.92 0.29
N ALA A 483 13.76 -19.21 0.57
CA ALA A 483 15.08 -19.78 0.85
C ALA A 483 15.90 -20.09 -0.42
N ASP A 484 15.23 -20.35 -1.54
CA ASP A 484 15.86 -20.82 -2.76
C ASP A 484 15.05 -20.45 -4.03
N PRO A 485 15.54 -20.77 -5.23
CA PRO A 485 14.82 -20.51 -6.47
C PRO A 485 13.44 -21.18 -6.56
N VAL A 486 13.26 -22.37 -6.00
CA VAL A 486 11.99 -23.10 -6.03
C VAL A 486 10.95 -22.37 -5.15
N GLU A 487 11.30 -22.04 -3.90
CA GLU A 487 10.44 -21.24 -3.03
C GLU A 487 10.16 -19.85 -3.60
N THR A 488 11.12 -19.24 -4.33
CA THR A 488 10.90 -17.93 -4.98
C THR A 488 9.74 -18.01 -5.98
N ALA A 489 9.70 -19.06 -6.81
CA ALA A 489 8.58 -19.27 -7.75
C ALA A 489 7.25 -19.55 -7.03
N GLU A 490 7.30 -20.30 -5.93
CA GLU A 490 6.13 -20.56 -5.07
C GLU A 490 5.58 -19.30 -4.42
N CYS A 491 6.46 -18.44 -3.89
CA CYS A 491 6.05 -17.16 -3.26
C CYS A 491 5.41 -16.20 -4.29
N TRP A 492 5.93 -16.14 -5.52
CA TRP A 492 5.30 -15.40 -6.61
C TRP A 492 3.90 -15.91 -6.93
N GLU A 493 3.70 -17.24 -6.96
CA GLU A 493 2.37 -17.83 -7.14
C GLU A 493 1.39 -17.38 -6.07
N LEU A 494 1.82 -17.42 -4.81
CA LEU A 494 0.98 -17.06 -3.66
C LEU A 494 0.67 -15.56 -3.61
N ALA A 495 1.62 -14.71 -3.97
CA ALA A 495 1.42 -13.27 -4.06
C ALA A 495 0.41 -12.90 -5.16
N LEU A 496 0.51 -13.52 -6.34
CA LEU A 496 -0.43 -13.32 -7.45
C LEU A 496 -1.82 -13.89 -7.18
N ALA A 497 -1.90 -15.02 -6.48
CA ALA A 497 -3.16 -15.69 -6.17
C ALA A 497 -4.02 -14.95 -5.14
N ALA A 498 -3.52 -13.90 -4.48
CA ALA A 498 -4.19 -13.18 -3.41
C ALA A 498 -4.74 -11.82 -3.89
N PRO A 499 -5.97 -11.74 -4.46
CA PRO A 499 -6.46 -10.54 -5.11
C PRO A 499 -6.75 -9.37 -4.15
N LYS A 500 -6.84 -9.64 -2.85
CA LYS A 500 -7.17 -8.67 -1.79
C LYS A 500 -6.07 -8.55 -0.74
N THR A 501 -4.85 -8.95 -1.04
CA THR A 501 -3.76 -8.95 -0.06
C THR A 501 -2.47 -8.49 -0.72
N PRO A 502 -1.83 -7.43 -0.24
CA PRO A 502 -0.51 -7.04 -0.70
C PRO A 502 0.56 -8.02 -0.19
N ALA A 503 1.66 -8.10 -0.92
CA ALA A 503 2.75 -9.00 -0.61
C ALA A 503 4.11 -8.30 -0.72
N ILE A 504 4.98 -8.54 0.27
CA ILE A 504 6.43 -8.32 0.19
C ILE A 504 7.07 -9.63 -0.25
N ILE A 505 7.99 -9.58 -1.21
CA ILE A 505 8.89 -10.68 -1.53
C ILE A 505 10.32 -10.19 -1.23
N ALA A 506 10.83 -10.57 -0.06
CA ALA A 506 12.16 -10.21 0.41
C ALA A 506 13.20 -11.17 -0.18
N LEU A 507 14.18 -10.64 -0.91
CA LEU A 507 15.05 -11.41 -1.79
C LEU A 507 16.53 -11.14 -1.52
N THR A 508 17.33 -12.20 -1.55
CA THR A 508 18.77 -12.11 -1.32
C THR A 508 19.51 -11.40 -2.45
N ARG A 509 20.63 -10.72 -2.10
CA ARG A 509 21.67 -10.30 -3.04
C ARG A 509 22.66 -11.43 -3.30
N GLN A 510 23.04 -12.16 -2.26
CA GLN A 510 23.96 -13.28 -2.31
C GLN A 510 23.31 -14.52 -2.93
N ALA A 511 24.14 -15.36 -3.58
CA ALA A 511 23.72 -16.61 -4.19
C ALA A 511 23.44 -17.69 -3.12
N VAL A 512 22.29 -18.34 -3.24
CA VAL A 512 21.87 -19.47 -2.41
C VAL A 512 21.79 -20.76 -3.24
N PRO A 513 22.00 -21.95 -2.66
CA PRO A 513 21.80 -23.22 -3.35
C PRO A 513 20.32 -23.51 -3.52
N THR A 514 19.95 -24.29 -4.54
CA THR A 514 18.62 -24.90 -4.60
C THR A 514 18.56 -26.05 -3.58
N LEU A 515 17.67 -25.90 -2.61
CA LEU A 515 17.57 -26.81 -1.45
C LEU A 515 16.59 -27.95 -1.69
N ARG A 516 15.57 -27.72 -2.53
CA ARG A 516 14.48 -28.66 -2.75
C ARG A 516 14.37 -29.06 -4.23
N ARG A 517 14.04 -30.33 -4.47
CA ARG A 517 13.86 -30.91 -5.80
C ARG A 517 12.43 -31.36 -6.08
N ASP A 518 11.60 -31.53 -5.06
CA ASP A 518 10.21 -31.86 -5.21
C ASP A 518 9.39 -30.62 -5.60
N THR A 519 8.55 -30.76 -6.62
CA THR A 519 7.75 -29.68 -7.20
C THR A 519 6.28 -30.07 -7.36
N GLY A 520 5.88 -31.23 -6.81
CA GLY A 520 4.52 -31.76 -6.95
C GLY A 520 3.45 -30.85 -6.35
N GLU A 521 3.80 -30.12 -5.29
CA GLU A 521 2.92 -29.13 -4.65
C GLU A 521 3.69 -27.84 -4.32
N ASN A 522 2.94 -26.74 -4.14
CA ASN A 522 3.48 -25.51 -3.60
C ASN A 522 3.56 -25.61 -2.08
N ARG A 523 4.71 -25.99 -1.53
CA ARG A 523 4.88 -26.20 -0.08
C ARG A 523 4.88 -24.89 0.70
N SER A 524 5.27 -23.80 0.07
CA SER A 524 5.20 -22.44 0.65
C SER A 524 3.75 -21.98 0.90
N ALA A 525 2.75 -22.65 0.29
CA ALA A 525 1.33 -22.30 0.46
C ALA A 525 0.85 -22.41 1.90
N ARG A 526 1.49 -23.25 2.70
CA ARG A 526 1.21 -23.42 4.14
C ARG A 526 2.06 -22.51 5.04
N GLY A 527 2.83 -21.61 4.44
CA GLY A 527 3.66 -20.61 5.14
C GLY A 527 4.92 -21.17 5.79
N GLY A 528 4.92 -22.43 6.21
CA GLY A 528 6.05 -23.13 6.81
C GLY A 528 5.91 -24.64 6.71
N TYR A 529 7.02 -25.36 6.58
CA TYR A 529 7.03 -26.82 6.43
C TYR A 529 8.36 -27.44 6.87
N VAL A 530 8.34 -28.71 7.20
CA VAL A 530 9.58 -29.47 7.49
C VAL A 530 10.33 -29.72 6.19
N LEU A 531 11.47 -29.06 6.03
CA LEU A 531 12.36 -29.26 4.85
C LEU A 531 13.18 -30.52 5.01
N ALA A 532 13.73 -30.76 6.20
CA ALA A 532 14.52 -31.95 6.51
C ALA A 532 14.16 -32.47 7.91
N GLU A 533 13.79 -33.74 7.99
CA GLU A 533 13.41 -34.38 9.24
C GLU A 533 14.66 -34.82 10.03
N ALA A 534 14.50 -35.02 11.33
CA ALA A 534 15.51 -35.56 12.20
C ALA A 534 15.71 -37.09 11.98
N ASP A 535 16.92 -37.56 12.15
CA ASP A 535 17.20 -39.01 12.14
C ASP A 535 16.80 -39.57 13.51
N GLY A 536 15.58 -40.03 13.63
CA GLY A 536 14.95 -40.50 14.89
C GLY A 536 14.15 -39.41 15.61
N SER A 537 13.97 -39.52 16.92
CA SER A 537 13.21 -38.52 17.71
C SER A 537 13.92 -37.19 17.71
N ARG A 538 13.19 -36.10 17.38
CA ARG A 538 13.73 -34.76 17.37
C ARG A 538 14.27 -34.35 18.74
N ARG A 539 15.52 -33.90 18.75
CA ARG A 539 16.15 -33.26 19.93
C ARG A 539 16.13 -31.75 19.83
N VAL A 540 16.03 -31.21 18.61
CA VAL A 540 15.90 -29.77 18.33
C VAL A 540 15.23 -29.56 16.95
N THR A 541 14.43 -28.50 16.83
CA THR A 541 13.90 -27.99 15.57
C THR A 541 14.57 -26.67 15.24
N LEU A 542 15.29 -26.60 14.11
CA LEU A 542 15.87 -25.39 13.56
C LEU A 542 14.86 -24.75 12.62
N ILE A 543 14.42 -23.52 12.89
CA ILE A 543 13.41 -22.82 12.08
C ILE A 543 14.11 -21.63 11.42
N ALA A 544 14.09 -21.58 10.09
CA ALA A 544 14.80 -20.56 9.34
C ALA A 544 13.95 -19.96 8.21
N THR A 545 14.32 -18.79 7.75
CA THR A 545 13.74 -18.11 6.58
C THR A 545 14.85 -17.70 5.62
N GLY A 546 14.54 -17.51 4.35
CA GLY A 546 15.49 -16.95 3.38
C GLY A 546 16.81 -17.73 3.28
N SER A 547 17.90 -17.00 3.12
CA SER A 547 19.25 -17.57 2.98
C SER A 547 19.69 -18.45 4.15
N GLU A 548 19.13 -18.22 5.35
CA GLU A 548 19.53 -18.93 6.56
C GLU A 548 19.00 -20.37 6.62
N VAL A 549 18.06 -20.75 5.75
CA VAL A 549 17.60 -22.14 5.64
C VAL A 549 18.75 -23.08 5.19
N ALA A 550 19.59 -22.63 4.24
CA ALA A 550 20.78 -23.38 3.85
C ALA A 550 21.78 -23.52 5.00
N LEU A 551 21.92 -22.49 5.82
CA LEU A 551 22.74 -22.49 7.02
C LEU A 551 22.20 -23.47 8.07
N ALA A 552 20.88 -23.50 8.29
CA ALA A 552 20.22 -24.42 9.19
C ALA A 552 20.41 -25.90 8.78
N LEU A 553 20.37 -26.20 7.47
CA LEU A 553 20.71 -27.54 6.95
C LEU A 553 22.17 -27.91 7.26
N THR A 554 23.11 -27.01 7.07
CA THR A 554 24.50 -27.24 7.41
C THR A 554 24.69 -27.48 8.92
N ALA A 555 24.00 -26.69 9.74
CA ALA A 555 24.01 -26.87 11.20
C ALA A 555 23.41 -28.23 11.61
N ARG A 556 22.33 -28.67 10.97
CA ARG A 556 21.73 -29.99 11.16
C ARG A 556 22.75 -31.12 10.93
N ASP A 557 23.49 -31.04 9.83
CA ASP A 557 24.48 -32.08 9.48
C ASP A 557 25.65 -32.10 10.48
N LEU A 558 26.10 -30.95 10.98
CA LEU A 558 27.08 -30.88 12.04
C LEU A 558 26.57 -31.46 13.36
N LEU A 559 25.32 -31.17 13.72
CA LEU A 559 24.66 -31.73 14.92
C LEU A 559 24.51 -33.26 14.83
N LYS A 560 24.15 -33.77 13.63
CA LYS A 560 24.10 -35.21 13.36
C LYS A 560 25.46 -35.88 13.63
N GLY A 561 26.57 -35.27 13.19
CA GLY A 561 27.91 -35.74 13.47
C GLY A 561 28.27 -35.80 14.97
N LYS A 562 27.52 -35.09 15.82
CA LYS A 562 27.63 -35.10 17.28
C LYS A 562 26.54 -35.92 17.98
N GLY A 563 25.74 -36.68 17.24
CA GLY A 563 24.69 -37.50 17.79
C GLY A 563 23.40 -36.76 18.21
N VAL A 564 23.24 -35.48 17.76
CA VAL A 564 22.05 -34.68 18.04
C VAL A 564 21.12 -34.73 16.83
N ALA A 565 19.90 -35.32 17.01
CA ALA A 565 18.89 -35.40 15.95
C ALA A 565 18.14 -34.08 15.81
N ALA A 566 18.43 -33.35 14.74
CA ALA A 566 17.84 -32.04 14.44
C ALA A 566 16.94 -32.10 13.20
N ALA A 567 15.77 -31.46 13.25
CA ALA A 567 14.95 -31.17 12.08
C ALA A 567 15.16 -29.72 11.60
N VAL A 568 14.93 -29.47 10.30
CA VAL A 568 14.95 -28.10 9.72
C VAL A 568 13.59 -27.79 9.16
N VAL A 569 13.05 -26.64 9.55
CA VAL A 569 11.81 -26.05 9.05
C VAL A 569 12.18 -24.83 8.21
N SER A 570 11.70 -24.78 6.97
CA SER A 570 11.64 -23.55 6.17
C SER A 570 10.32 -22.83 6.49
N LEU A 571 10.40 -21.54 6.79
CA LEU A 571 9.25 -20.70 7.18
C LEU A 571 9.16 -19.46 6.25
N PRO A 572 8.87 -19.63 4.96
CA PRO A 572 8.88 -18.54 4.00
C PRO A 572 7.83 -17.45 4.24
N CYS A 573 6.74 -17.71 4.97
CA CYS A 573 5.70 -16.72 5.26
C CYS A 573 5.02 -16.99 6.60
N TRP A 574 5.24 -16.14 7.58
CA TRP A 574 4.67 -16.30 8.93
C TRP A 574 3.15 -16.19 8.94
N GLU A 575 2.60 -15.23 8.21
CA GLU A 575 1.17 -14.92 8.20
C GLU A 575 0.34 -16.08 7.65
N LEU A 576 0.87 -16.82 6.67
CA LEU A 576 0.24 -18.03 6.16
C LEU A 576 0.36 -19.18 7.17
N PHE A 577 1.53 -19.34 7.80
CA PHE A 577 1.74 -20.39 8.79
C PHE A 577 0.87 -20.21 10.04
N ASP A 578 0.73 -18.95 10.50
CA ASP A 578 -0.11 -18.62 11.66
C ASP A 578 -1.61 -18.87 11.40
N ALA A 579 -2.03 -18.76 10.14
CA ALA A 579 -3.40 -19.06 9.73
C ALA A 579 -3.69 -20.55 9.57
N GLU A 580 -2.68 -21.43 9.62
CA GLU A 580 -2.84 -22.87 9.49
C GLU A 580 -3.49 -23.51 10.71
N ASP A 581 -4.06 -24.71 10.49
CA ASP A 581 -4.61 -25.52 11.56
C ASP A 581 -3.58 -25.77 12.68
N PRO A 582 -3.96 -25.63 13.97
CA PRO A 582 -3.05 -25.86 15.09
C PRO A 582 -2.37 -27.23 15.08
N ALA A 583 -3.04 -28.29 14.59
CA ALA A 583 -2.47 -29.63 14.51
C ALA A 583 -1.34 -29.68 13.46
N TYR A 584 -1.52 -28.99 12.32
CA TYR A 584 -0.45 -28.86 11.33
C TYR A 584 0.74 -28.09 11.88
N ARG A 585 0.48 -26.93 12.49
CA ARG A 585 1.57 -26.13 13.10
C ARG A 585 2.33 -26.94 14.15
N ALA A 586 1.61 -27.72 14.98
CA ALA A 586 2.21 -28.61 15.96
C ALA A 586 3.05 -29.70 15.28
N SER A 587 2.59 -30.31 14.19
CA SER A 587 3.34 -31.34 13.47
C SER A 587 4.64 -30.79 12.83
N VAL A 588 4.63 -29.54 12.36
CA VAL A 588 5.81 -28.87 11.78
C VAL A 588 6.79 -28.49 12.88
N LEU A 589 6.32 -27.86 13.95
CA LEU A 589 7.17 -27.33 15.02
C LEU A 589 7.66 -28.39 16.02
N ASP A 590 6.88 -29.46 16.22
CA ASP A 590 7.12 -30.47 17.22
C ASP A 590 7.18 -29.92 18.66
N THR A 591 7.40 -30.81 19.66
CA THR A 591 7.58 -30.44 21.07
C THR A 591 9.03 -30.27 21.49
N ALA A 592 9.97 -30.61 20.61
CA ALA A 592 11.41 -30.43 20.84
C ALA A 592 11.77 -28.94 21.00
N PRO A 593 12.84 -28.62 21.70
CA PRO A 593 13.38 -27.25 21.74
C PRO A 593 13.55 -26.65 20.36
N ARG A 594 13.23 -25.37 20.21
CA ARG A 594 13.20 -24.68 18.93
C ARG A 594 14.25 -23.56 18.88
N VAL A 595 14.96 -23.45 17.76
CA VAL A 595 15.95 -22.41 17.53
C VAL A 595 15.61 -21.67 16.25
N ALA A 596 15.40 -20.37 16.33
CA ALA A 596 15.23 -19.52 15.16
C ALA A 596 16.58 -19.11 14.58
N VAL A 597 16.69 -19.17 13.25
CA VAL A 597 17.89 -18.81 12.47
C VAL A 597 17.48 -17.79 11.40
N GLU A 598 17.67 -16.52 11.68
CA GLU A 598 17.33 -15.42 10.76
C GLU A 598 18.28 -14.24 10.98
N GLU A 599 18.85 -13.71 9.90
CA GLU A 599 19.70 -12.50 9.93
C GLU A 599 18.82 -11.24 9.98
N ALA A 600 18.08 -11.08 11.09
CA ALA A 600 17.18 -9.96 11.34
C ALA A 600 16.99 -9.74 12.85
N SER A 601 16.22 -8.72 13.21
CA SER A 601 15.81 -8.48 14.61
C SER A 601 15.06 -9.70 15.15
N PRO A 602 15.34 -10.15 16.38
CA PRO A 602 14.62 -11.26 17.02
C PRO A 602 13.17 -10.88 17.41
N PHE A 603 12.77 -9.63 17.23
CA PHE A 603 11.43 -9.17 17.56
C PHE A 603 10.37 -9.94 16.77
N GLY A 604 9.38 -10.45 17.49
CA GLY A 604 8.31 -11.30 16.92
C GLY A 604 8.58 -12.81 17.07
N TRP A 605 9.84 -13.26 17.08
CA TRP A 605 10.15 -14.68 17.26
C TRP A 605 9.79 -15.23 18.64
N THR A 606 9.66 -14.38 19.65
CA THR A 606 9.26 -14.76 21.03
C THR A 606 7.78 -15.14 21.16
N ALA A 607 6.94 -14.83 20.18
CA ALA A 607 5.54 -15.28 20.16
C ALA A 607 5.42 -16.80 19.94
N VAL A 608 6.45 -17.43 19.41
CA VAL A 608 6.63 -18.88 19.42
C VAL A 608 7.59 -19.18 20.57
N PRO A 609 7.27 -20.03 21.58
CA PRO A 609 8.17 -20.34 22.68
C PRO A 609 9.50 -20.87 22.10
N MET A 610 10.51 -20.03 22.04
CA MET A 610 11.80 -20.31 21.41
C MET A 610 12.95 -19.80 22.26
N SER A 611 14.05 -20.54 22.30
CA SER A 611 15.35 -19.97 22.61
C SER A 611 15.90 -19.31 21.34
N VAL A 612 15.97 -18.00 21.34
CA VAL A 612 16.40 -17.20 20.17
C VAL A 612 17.90 -17.00 20.19
N SER A 613 18.60 -17.51 19.17
CA SER A 613 19.99 -17.12 18.88
C SER A 613 19.96 -16.05 17.78
N ALA A 614 19.93 -14.76 18.15
CA ALA A 614 20.00 -13.68 17.17
C ALA A 614 21.45 -13.43 16.76
N LEU A 615 21.74 -13.52 15.47
CA LEU A 615 23.07 -13.27 14.88
C LEU A 615 23.42 -11.77 14.75
N VAL A 616 22.49 -10.86 15.05
CA VAL A 616 22.50 -9.45 14.61
C VAL A 616 23.23 -8.48 15.56
N ARG A 617 23.87 -8.95 16.61
CA ARG A 617 24.30 -8.09 17.74
C ARG A 617 25.43 -7.05 17.48
N ARG A 618 26.05 -6.95 16.30
CA ARG A 618 27.25 -6.10 16.15
C ARG A 618 27.25 -4.97 15.13
N VAL A 619 26.18 -4.76 14.37
CA VAL A 619 26.22 -3.72 13.32
C VAL A 619 25.82 -2.33 13.86
N TRP A 620 25.12 -2.26 14.99
CA TRP A 620 24.48 -1.01 15.47
C TRP A 620 24.79 -0.61 16.93
N MET A 621 25.52 -1.38 17.72
CA MET A 621 25.79 -1.02 19.12
C MET A 621 27.26 -0.72 19.36
N PRO A 622 27.61 0.37 20.09
CA PRO A 622 28.95 0.60 20.59
C PRO A 622 29.41 -0.55 21.50
N ASP A 623 30.72 -0.80 21.53
CA ASP A 623 31.36 -1.92 22.24
C ASP A 623 31.13 -1.93 23.76
N ASP A 624 30.58 -0.86 24.34
CA ASP A 624 30.42 -0.59 25.76
C ASP A 624 29.02 -0.78 26.34
N MET A 625 28.04 -1.27 25.57
CA MET A 625 26.72 -1.59 26.10
C MET A 625 26.60 -3.08 26.46
N GLU A 626 26.95 -3.42 27.71
CA GLU A 626 26.67 -4.73 28.30
C GLU A 626 25.16 -4.95 28.54
N LEU A 627 24.53 -5.83 27.76
CA LEU A 627 23.26 -6.43 28.11
C LEU A 627 23.49 -7.89 28.48
N SER A 628 23.26 -8.20 29.75
CA SER A 628 23.35 -9.54 30.31
C SER A 628 22.35 -10.52 29.63
N CYS A 629 22.79 -11.21 28.63
CA CYS A 629 22.32 -12.51 28.17
C CYS A 629 23.52 -13.22 27.55
N SER A 630 23.76 -14.44 27.92
CA SER A 630 24.87 -15.27 27.46
C SER A 630 25.05 -15.22 25.93
N ALA A 631 25.88 -14.31 25.43
CA ALA A 631 26.13 -14.05 24.04
C ALA A 631 27.55 -14.52 23.66
N ILE A 632 27.63 -15.18 22.55
CA ILE A 632 28.89 -15.60 21.93
C ILE A 632 29.59 -14.35 21.39
N ALA A 633 30.76 -14.02 21.91
CA ALA A 633 31.60 -12.91 21.47
C ALA A 633 32.23 -13.18 20.09
N TRP A 634 32.24 -12.16 19.22
CA TRP A 634 32.88 -12.21 17.90
C TRP A 634 34.02 -11.21 17.77
N PRO A 635 35.21 -11.62 17.30
CA PRO A 635 36.22 -10.67 16.83
C PRO A 635 35.90 -10.17 15.41
N ALA A 636 36.36 -8.96 15.13
CA ALA A 636 36.13 -8.21 13.90
C ALA A 636 36.18 -9.02 12.60
N LEU A 637 35.13 -8.87 11.77
CA LEU A 637 35.03 -9.43 10.41
C LEU A 637 34.82 -8.29 9.41
N THR A 638 35.86 -7.47 9.24
CA THR A 638 35.83 -6.39 8.23
C THR A 638 36.44 -6.77 6.88
N THR A 639 36.99 -7.99 6.71
CA THR A 639 37.75 -8.32 5.47
C THR A 639 37.78 -9.79 5.06
N LEU A 640 36.74 -10.60 5.26
CA LEU A 640 36.75 -11.99 4.76
C LEU A 640 35.78 -12.22 3.59
N PRO A 641 36.22 -12.97 2.53
CA PRO A 641 35.36 -13.31 1.41
C PRO A 641 34.16 -14.19 1.81
N CYS A 642 33.05 -14.02 1.13
CA CYS A 642 31.74 -14.63 1.40
C CYS A 642 31.73 -16.17 1.62
N ALA A 643 32.71 -16.90 1.06
CA ALA A 643 32.84 -18.36 1.18
C ALA A 643 33.29 -18.84 2.57
N THR A 644 34.00 -18.01 3.34
CA THR A 644 34.51 -18.35 4.67
C THR A 644 33.55 -18.01 5.81
N VAL A 645 32.56 -17.15 5.57
CA VAL A 645 31.56 -16.76 6.54
C VAL A 645 30.56 -17.89 6.84
N SER A 646 30.18 -18.69 5.83
CA SER A 646 29.18 -19.75 5.98
C SER A 646 29.60 -20.90 6.91
N SER A 647 30.86 -21.33 6.86
CA SER A 647 31.35 -22.43 7.69
C SER A 647 31.56 -22.04 9.17
N GLY A 648 31.99 -20.80 9.41
CA GLY A 648 32.19 -20.28 10.76
C GLY A 648 30.88 -20.04 11.52
N VAL A 649 29.81 -19.66 10.83
CA VAL A 649 28.48 -19.43 11.42
C VAL A 649 27.81 -20.77 11.78
N ALA A 650 27.88 -21.77 10.91
CA ALA A 650 27.34 -23.11 11.20
C ALA A 650 28.02 -23.75 12.41
N ALA A 651 29.35 -23.63 12.52
CA ALA A 651 30.12 -24.11 13.69
C ALA A 651 29.69 -23.41 14.99
N ARG A 652 29.30 -22.14 14.95
CA ARG A 652 28.86 -21.37 16.15
C ARG A 652 27.43 -21.63 16.56
N VAL A 653 26.53 -21.86 15.62
CA VAL A 653 25.19 -22.38 15.95
C VAL A 653 25.32 -23.71 16.71
N CYS A 654 26.22 -24.58 16.26
CA CYS A 654 26.51 -25.85 16.96
C CYS A 654 27.14 -25.63 18.34
N SER A 655 28.10 -24.71 18.50
CA SER A 655 28.73 -24.41 19.78
C SER A 655 27.74 -23.76 20.79
N ALA A 656 26.79 -22.95 20.32
CA ALA A 656 25.71 -22.42 21.15
C ALA A 656 24.78 -23.51 21.66
N LEU A 657 24.49 -24.51 20.83
CA LEU A 657 23.64 -25.66 21.19
C LEU A 657 24.35 -26.65 22.13
N GLU A 658 25.66 -26.79 22.06
CA GLU A 658 26.44 -27.65 22.98
C GLU A 658 26.44 -27.12 24.44
N ASN A 659 26.37 -25.83 24.63
CA ASN A 659 26.26 -25.22 25.97
C ASN A 659 24.86 -25.34 26.57
N PHE A 660 23.86 -25.71 25.77
CA PHE A 660 22.46 -25.85 26.23
C PHE A 660 22.23 -27.09 27.10
N ASP A 661 22.97 -28.16 26.88
CA ASP A 661 22.87 -29.41 27.70
C ASP A 661 23.46 -29.25 29.10
N ARG A 662 24.17 -28.14 29.43
CA ARG A 662 24.79 -27.90 30.74
C ARG A 662 24.03 -26.99 31.68
N VAL A 663 22.91 -26.39 31.25
CA VAL A 663 22.06 -25.55 32.11
C VAL A 663 20.88 -26.39 32.58
N SER A 664 20.99 -26.90 33.80
CA SER A 664 19.90 -27.59 34.49
C SER A 664 18.71 -26.66 34.68
N PHE A 665 17.53 -27.14 34.31
CA PHE A 665 16.24 -26.42 34.29
C PHE A 665 15.71 -26.00 35.70
N ASN A 666 16.48 -25.98 36.75
CA ASN A 666 15.99 -25.80 38.13
C ASN A 666 16.18 -24.40 38.73
N GLU A 667 16.66 -23.40 38.00
CA GLU A 667 16.85 -22.05 38.58
C GLU A 667 16.32 -20.89 37.74
N LEU A 668 15.08 -20.96 37.26
CA LEU A 668 14.39 -19.77 36.75
C LEU A 668 13.00 -19.64 37.39
N ALA A 669 13.02 -19.38 38.70
CA ALA A 669 11.88 -18.77 39.39
C ALA A 669 11.87 -17.28 39.02
N LEU A 670 10.96 -16.87 38.14
CA LEU A 670 10.69 -15.45 37.86
C LEU A 670 10.13 -14.77 39.12
N PRO A 671 10.66 -13.64 39.57
CA PRO A 671 10.01 -12.85 40.61
C PRO A 671 8.69 -12.29 40.06
N THR A 672 7.60 -12.56 40.81
CA THR A 672 6.30 -11.95 40.60
C THR A 672 6.38 -10.44 40.66
N LEU A 673 6.16 -9.76 39.54
CA LEU A 673 6.00 -8.30 39.50
C LEU A 673 4.67 -7.91 40.15
N PRO A 674 4.64 -6.90 41.04
CA PRO A 674 3.42 -6.46 41.69
C PRO A 674 2.46 -5.79 40.69
N ASN A 675 1.16 -6.10 40.81
CA ASN A 675 0.05 -5.48 40.13
C ASN A 675 0.18 -3.95 40.08
N ARG A 676 0.34 -3.37 38.91
CA ARG A 676 0.09 -1.93 38.68
C ARG A 676 -1.18 -1.75 37.86
N PRO A 677 -2.15 -0.96 38.32
CA PRO A 677 -3.44 -0.74 37.64
C PRO A 677 -3.32 0.44 36.66
N TRP A 678 -2.91 0.16 35.45
CA TRP A 678 -3.00 1.13 34.37
C TRP A 678 -3.12 0.37 33.06
N MET A 679 -4.25 0.32 32.52
CA MET A 679 -4.63 0.28 31.12
C MET A 679 -6.02 -0.32 31.00
N ARG A 680 -7.00 0.50 31.29
CA ARG A 680 -8.30 0.37 30.65
C ARG A 680 -8.40 1.52 29.65
N TRP A 681 -8.29 1.24 28.39
CA TRP A 681 -8.72 2.11 27.34
C TRP A 681 -10.18 1.81 27.05
N LYS A 682 -11.00 2.86 27.21
CA LYS A 682 -12.39 2.87 26.75
C LYS A 682 -12.43 3.06 25.24
#